data_c64e673a28b7312502a37cdc62987d04
#
_entry.id   c64e673a28b7312502a37cdc62987d04
#
_cell.length_a   1.000
_cell.length_b   1.000
_cell.length_c   1.000
_cell.angle_alpha   90.00
_cell.angle_beta   90.00
_cell.angle_gamma   90.00
#
_symmetry.space_group_name_H-M   'P 1'
#
loop_
_entity.id
_entity.type
_entity.pdbx_description
1 polymer ?
#
loop_
_entity_poly.entity_id
_entity_poly.type
_entity_poly.pdbx_seq_one_letter_code
_entity_poly.pdbx_strand_id
1 'polypeptide(L)'
;MPLAPLPLPCFSHGVAAAVPNKLLKFHKTQDHENLQFLILITNNNELLSIYSLPISLQQQGQILLDGPTITIFTAPRPFVGSIGERQALAIRSWLGLSPDISVVLFSQQPSVFSFAELFSPRVSVEPNVDFTFLGTPFFHSMVARSKASSSDVSVVIDPDTILLPDFIQTMKYAHKLDHDWLLFSSSKSVSHFPFHLDADGKRWFQDDGSRVKTLKDFLSQDWKWNLCDGKMLIAWNNGDLPLHKGVLPPFLYGKGLHNRWLINEALLSDFRFVFDASWAISNLYVNDLDQDFDRASEYFLGLATGKRFWEVTGNSNLAMLYGSLYFHEQNFSNIFRLFQCGGHYLFINSAQMVVYPLKYKGSLSLRKQVMFKSTREKKTLECIDTIRSTEGANDCSVENYWNVSTPISLPLSLDILLSLRADKNKTVVLAVVGYSYKEMLMSWVCRLNHLQISNFLVCALDDDIYDFSILQGLPVFKYANLETKISFDNCHFGTECFQKVTKVKSRIVLQILKLGYNVLMSDVDIYWFKNPLPLLSSFGPAVLVAQSDEYKLTGPINLPRRLNSGFYYAHSDFTTIAALEKVVKHAANSNLSEQPSFYDTLCGEGGYNRIDDSSCLEPQTNLTVQFLDRNLFPNGAYKDLWQASNVKEACLMKGCFIIHNNWISGRRKKLERQVPSGLWEYDMSTRMCFQMWHKTKVVYF
;
A
#
# COMPACT_ATOMS: atom_id res chain seq x y z
N MET A 1 9.41 8.62 -25.78
CA MET A 1 9.86 7.25 -26.10
C MET A 1 9.06 6.32 -25.21
N PRO A 2 8.45 5.26 -25.72
CA PRO A 2 7.72 4.33 -24.88
C PRO A 2 8.72 3.61 -23.97
N LEU A 3 8.41 3.55 -22.67
CA LEU A 3 9.13 2.77 -21.67
C LEU A 3 9.12 1.30 -22.13
N ALA A 4 10.29 0.74 -22.38
CA ALA A 4 10.42 -0.68 -22.67
C ALA A 4 9.93 -1.50 -21.47
N PRO A 5 9.16 -2.56 -21.69
CA PRO A 5 8.76 -3.45 -20.60
C PRO A 5 10.00 -4.10 -20.01
N LEU A 6 10.08 -4.12 -18.68
CA LEU A 6 11.09 -4.86 -17.93
C LEU A 6 11.07 -6.32 -18.38
N PRO A 7 12.21 -6.95 -18.70
CA PRO A 7 12.24 -8.34 -19.09
C PRO A 7 11.80 -9.22 -17.90
N LEU A 8 10.71 -9.95 -18.10
CA LEU A 8 10.37 -11.11 -17.30
C LEU A 8 11.47 -12.16 -17.49
N PRO A 9 11.87 -12.89 -16.46
CA PRO A 9 12.77 -14.02 -16.65
C PRO A 9 12.10 -15.05 -17.56
N CYS A 10 12.74 -15.35 -18.69
CA CYS A 10 12.37 -16.43 -19.59
C CYS A 10 12.42 -17.76 -18.83
N PHE A 11 11.28 -18.35 -18.57
CA PHE A 11 11.19 -19.78 -18.34
C PHE A 11 11.08 -20.48 -19.69
N SER A 12 12.04 -21.38 -19.92
CA SER A 12 12.17 -22.21 -21.08
C SER A 12 10.90 -22.99 -21.42
N HIS A 13 10.57 -23.03 -22.69
CA HIS A 13 9.52 -23.84 -23.29
C HIS A 13 9.56 -25.29 -22.80
N GLY A 14 8.61 -25.70 -22.00
CA GLY A 14 8.22 -27.07 -21.79
C GLY A 14 6.96 -27.35 -22.58
N VAL A 15 7.08 -28.32 -23.45
CA VAL A 15 6.14 -28.94 -24.37
C VAL A 15 4.69 -28.92 -23.85
N ALA A 16 3.79 -28.37 -24.64
CA ALA A 16 2.35 -28.52 -24.46
C ALA A 16 1.97 -30.00 -24.72
N ALA A 17 1.78 -30.73 -23.63
CA ALA A 17 1.09 -32.01 -23.69
C ALA A 17 -0.41 -31.76 -23.59
N ALA A 18 -1.14 -32.12 -24.63
CA ALA A 18 -2.58 -32.17 -24.67
C ALA A 18 -3.10 -33.02 -23.51
N VAL A 19 -3.85 -32.41 -22.61
CA VAL A 19 -4.57 -33.12 -21.54
C VAL A 19 -5.84 -33.69 -22.17
N PRO A 20 -6.03 -35.01 -22.15
CA PRO A 20 -7.26 -35.59 -22.66
C PRO A 20 -8.41 -35.27 -21.71
N ASN A 21 -9.57 -34.96 -22.28
CA ASN A 21 -10.84 -34.85 -21.60
C ASN A 21 -11.10 -36.10 -20.76
N LYS A 22 -10.75 -36.07 -19.47
CA LYS A 22 -11.17 -37.12 -18.52
C LYS A 22 -12.49 -36.67 -17.89
N LEU A 23 -13.57 -37.27 -18.31
CA LEU A 23 -14.80 -37.36 -17.55
C LEU A 23 -14.47 -37.86 -16.14
N LEU A 24 -14.64 -37.02 -15.14
CA LEU A 24 -14.65 -37.43 -13.74
C LEU A 24 -15.91 -38.27 -13.50
N LYS A 25 -15.74 -39.58 -13.43
CA LYS A 25 -16.76 -40.50 -12.91
C LYS A 25 -16.75 -40.37 -11.39
N PHE A 26 -17.79 -39.78 -10.84
CA PHE A 26 -18.04 -39.86 -9.41
C PHE A 26 -18.68 -41.21 -9.07
N HIS A 27 -18.11 -41.92 -8.12
CA HIS A 27 -18.70 -43.11 -7.52
C HIS A 27 -19.88 -42.73 -6.64
N LYS A 28 -20.98 -43.43 -6.89
CA LYS A 28 -22.22 -43.34 -6.12
C LYS A 28 -21.98 -44.03 -4.78
N THR A 29 -22.01 -43.28 -3.68
CA THR A 29 -22.34 -43.84 -2.36
C THR A 29 -23.81 -43.54 -2.09
N GLN A 30 -24.54 -44.60 -1.85
CA GLN A 30 -25.94 -44.53 -1.44
C GLN A 30 -26.02 -43.98 -0.01
N ASP A 31 -26.51 -42.74 0.11
CA ASP A 31 -27.27 -42.35 1.26
C ASP A 31 -28.31 -41.30 0.81
N HIS A 32 -29.53 -41.65 1.08
CA HIS A 32 -30.70 -40.91 0.70
C HIS A 32 -30.88 -39.68 1.58
N GLU A 33 -31.33 -38.63 0.94
CA GLU A 33 -31.89 -37.36 1.42
C GLU A 33 -30.93 -36.17 1.46
N ASN A 34 -31.27 -35.20 0.57
CA ASN A 34 -30.70 -33.84 0.41
C ASN A 34 -29.49 -33.67 -0.49
N LEU A 35 -29.58 -34.08 -1.74
CA LEU A 35 -28.69 -33.62 -2.83
C LEU A 35 -29.36 -32.42 -3.54
N GLN A 36 -28.66 -31.26 -3.52
CA GLN A 36 -28.92 -30.19 -4.46
C GLN A 36 -27.95 -30.32 -5.63
N PHE A 37 -28.45 -30.37 -6.86
CA PHE A 37 -27.73 -30.89 -8.02
C PHE A 37 -27.01 -29.81 -8.84
N LEU A 38 -25.85 -30.18 -9.36
CA LEU A 38 -25.19 -29.53 -10.49
C LEU A 38 -25.78 -30.11 -11.79
N ILE A 39 -26.38 -29.31 -12.64
CA ILE A 39 -26.79 -29.75 -13.97
C ILE A 39 -26.02 -28.94 -15.01
N LEU A 40 -25.14 -29.63 -15.74
CA LEU A 40 -24.55 -29.14 -16.98
C LEU A 40 -25.38 -29.67 -18.15
N ILE A 41 -26.04 -28.80 -18.89
CA ILE A 41 -26.73 -29.16 -20.12
C ILE A 41 -26.04 -28.46 -21.27
N THR A 42 -25.37 -29.23 -22.12
CA THR A 42 -24.86 -28.75 -23.39
C THR A 42 -25.83 -29.17 -24.48
N ASN A 43 -26.50 -28.25 -25.12
CA ASN A 43 -27.19 -28.49 -26.38
C ASN A 43 -26.87 -27.31 -27.31
N ASN A 44 -26.36 -27.63 -28.46
CA ASN A 44 -26.12 -26.82 -29.65
C ASN A 44 -26.46 -25.34 -29.51
N ASN A 45 -25.49 -24.53 -29.08
CA ASN A 45 -25.45 -23.08 -29.04
C ASN A 45 -25.95 -22.33 -27.80
N GLU A 46 -26.37 -22.98 -26.69
CA GLU A 46 -26.66 -22.27 -25.46
C GLU A 46 -26.19 -23.08 -24.25
N LEU A 47 -25.28 -22.52 -23.48
CA LEU A 47 -24.81 -23.06 -22.19
C LEU A 47 -25.64 -22.45 -21.05
N LEU A 48 -26.43 -23.27 -20.40
CA LEU A 48 -27.18 -22.91 -19.20
C LEU A 48 -26.53 -23.59 -17.98
N SER A 49 -25.99 -22.83 -17.06
CA SER A 49 -25.42 -23.40 -15.84
C SER A 49 -26.01 -22.77 -14.59
N ILE A 50 -26.57 -23.61 -13.73
CA ILE A 50 -26.87 -23.26 -12.32
C ILE A 50 -25.85 -23.94 -11.46
N TYR A 51 -25.30 -23.20 -10.52
CA TYR A 51 -24.58 -23.77 -9.40
C TYR A 51 -25.38 -23.49 -8.11
N SER A 52 -26.05 -24.49 -7.55
CA SER A 52 -26.29 -24.48 -6.12
C SER A 52 -25.15 -25.25 -5.48
N LEU A 53 -24.25 -24.50 -4.83
CA LEU A 53 -23.15 -25.12 -4.10
C LEU A 53 -23.73 -25.88 -2.89
N PRO A 54 -23.32 -27.14 -2.67
CA PRO A 54 -23.83 -27.93 -1.56
C PRO A 54 -23.46 -27.26 -0.23
N ILE A 55 -24.44 -26.97 0.55
CA ILE A 55 -24.27 -26.68 1.97
C ILE A 55 -24.02 -28.03 2.62
N SER A 56 -22.82 -28.24 3.18
CA SER A 56 -22.53 -29.46 3.93
C SER A 56 -23.58 -29.67 5.00
N LEU A 57 -24.22 -30.85 4.93
CA LEU A 57 -25.32 -31.20 5.84
C LEU A 57 -24.80 -31.38 7.26
N GLN A 58 -25.54 -30.75 8.12
CA GLN A 58 -25.50 -30.85 9.57
C GLN A 58 -25.32 -32.29 10.06
N GLN A 59 -24.28 -32.49 10.85
CA GLN A 59 -24.41 -33.41 11.98
C GLN A 59 -25.41 -32.79 12.97
N GLN A 60 -26.55 -33.42 13.11
CA GLN A 60 -27.52 -33.16 14.20
C GLN A 60 -26.81 -33.49 15.53
N GLY A 61 -26.52 -32.48 16.29
CA GLY A 61 -26.02 -32.64 17.63
C GLY A 61 -25.15 -31.45 18.06
N GLN A 62 -25.76 -30.49 18.68
CA GLN A 62 -25.27 -29.23 19.23
C GLN A 62 -25.42 -28.02 18.30
N ILE A 63 -26.38 -27.21 18.66
CA ILE A 63 -26.54 -25.83 18.20
C ILE A 63 -25.32 -25.05 18.71
N LEU A 64 -24.27 -25.04 17.92
CA LEU A 64 -23.26 -24.02 18.05
C LEU A 64 -23.80 -22.75 17.41
N LEU A 65 -24.08 -21.78 18.25
CA LEU A 65 -24.55 -20.42 17.92
C LEU A 65 -23.50 -19.59 17.18
N ASP A 66 -22.45 -20.18 16.63
CA ASP A 66 -21.27 -19.44 16.17
C ASP A 66 -21.32 -19.22 14.65
N GLY A 67 -21.59 -17.96 14.28
CA GLY A 67 -21.24 -17.45 12.96
C GLY A 67 -19.72 -17.33 12.82
N PRO A 68 -19.21 -17.05 11.59
CA PRO A 68 -17.77 -16.85 11.39
C PRO A 68 -17.28 -15.64 12.19
N THR A 69 -16.07 -15.73 12.69
CA THR A 69 -15.35 -14.56 13.19
C THR A 69 -14.96 -13.67 12.01
N ILE A 70 -15.24 -12.38 12.10
CA ILE A 70 -15.05 -11.43 11.00
C ILE A 70 -14.14 -10.31 11.47
N THR A 71 -13.07 -10.04 10.71
CA THR A 71 -12.29 -8.83 10.90
C THR A 71 -12.52 -7.87 9.74
N ILE A 72 -12.97 -6.67 10.07
CA ILE A 72 -13.17 -5.57 9.11
C ILE A 72 -11.95 -4.68 9.14
N PHE A 73 -11.35 -4.45 7.98
CA PHE A 73 -10.18 -3.62 7.76
C PHE A 73 -10.55 -2.38 6.98
N THR A 74 -10.14 -1.22 7.48
CA THR A 74 -10.39 0.06 6.82
C THR A 74 -9.33 1.09 7.16
N ALA A 75 -9.24 2.15 6.36
CA ALA A 75 -8.32 3.25 6.60
C ALA A 75 -9.10 4.56 6.76
N PRO A 76 -9.49 4.90 8.00
CA PRO A 76 -10.24 6.11 8.26
C PRO A 76 -9.37 7.35 8.12
N ARG A 77 -10.02 8.44 7.77
CA ARG A 77 -9.51 9.79 7.86
C ARG A 77 -9.54 10.25 9.34
N PRO A 78 -8.87 11.34 9.72
CA PRO A 78 -8.95 11.84 11.09
C PRO A 78 -10.40 12.01 11.57
N PHE A 79 -10.69 11.59 12.80
CA PHE A 79 -12.04 11.70 13.40
C PHE A 79 -12.30 13.14 13.85
N VAL A 80 -12.58 14.02 12.88
CA VAL A 80 -12.90 15.44 13.10
C VAL A 80 -14.10 15.85 12.25
N GLY A 81 -14.98 16.69 12.80
CA GLY A 81 -16.15 17.23 12.12
C GLY A 81 -17.12 16.14 11.61
N SER A 82 -17.95 16.50 10.64
CA SER A 82 -18.99 15.63 10.05
C SER A 82 -18.46 14.31 9.47
N ILE A 83 -17.23 14.31 8.99
CA ILE A 83 -16.58 13.10 8.48
C ILE A 83 -16.26 12.14 9.60
N GLY A 84 -15.68 12.65 10.69
CA GLY A 84 -15.43 11.83 11.88
C GLY A 84 -16.72 11.22 12.42
N GLU A 85 -17.82 11.97 12.44
CA GLU A 85 -19.13 11.50 12.88
C GLU A 85 -19.68 10.38 11.98
N ARG A 86 -19.57 10.52 10.64
CA ARG A 86 -19.99 9.48 9.69
C ARG A 86 -19.16 8.21 9.79
N GLN A 87 -17.85 8.33 9.89
CA GLN A 87 -16.97 7.18 10.10
C GLN A 87 -17.29 6.47 11.42
N ALA A 88 -17.52 7.24 12.49
CA ALA A 88 -17.92 6.71 13.77
C ALA A 88 -19.27 5.95 13.69
N LEU A 89 -20.26 6.52 12.98
CA LEU A 89 -21.55 5.87 12.74
C LEU A 89 -21.37 4.56 11.97
N ALA A 90 -20.59 4.55 10.91
CA ALA A 90 -20.30 3.37 10.11
C ALA A 90 -19.66 2.26 10.97
N ILE A 91 -18.60 2.57 11.69
CA ILE A 91 -17.90 1.58 12.55
C ILE A 91 -18.83 1.05 13.64
N ARG A 92 -19.64 1.91 14.26
CA ARG A 92 -20.66 1.47 15.24
C ARG A 92 -21.71 0.55 14.61
N SER A 93 -22.12 0.83 13.35
CA SER A 93 -23.04 -0.05 12.64
C SER A 93 -22.47 -1.45 12.44
N TRP A 94 -21.17 -1.56 12.12
CA TRP A 94 -20.50 -2.86 11.96
C TRP A 94 -20.45 -3.64 13.28
N LEU A 95 -20.01 -2.97 14.34
CA LEU A 95 -19.86 -3.57 15.68
C LEU A 95 -21.22 -4.01 16.25
N GLY A 96 -22.30 -3.33 15.88
CA GLY A 96 -23.67 -3.66 16.31
C GLY A 96 -24.23 -4.93 15.66
N LEU A 97 -23.68 -5.38 14.52
CA LEU A 97 -24.18 -6.54 13.78
C LEU A 97 -23.89 -7.88 14.48
N SER A 98 -22.70 -8.04 15.08
CA SER A 98 -22.31 -9.26 15.80
C SER A 98 -21.20 -8.96 16.82
N PRO A 99 -21.18 -9.66 17.96
CA PRO A 99 -20.04 -9.61 18.90
C PRO A 99 -18.76 -10.20 18.28
N ASP A 100 -18.86 -11.06 17.26
CA ASP A 100 -17.74 -11.73 16.59
C ASP A 100 -17.05 -10.85 15.54
N ILE A 101 -17.51 -9.59 15.38
CA ILE A 101 -16.86 -8.61 14.51
C ILE A 101 -15.80 -7.86 15.31
N SER A 102 -14.58 -7.83 14.76
CA SER A 102 -13.49 -6.94 15.15
C SER A 102 -13.14 -5.99 13.99
N VAL A 103 -12.58 -4.83 14.33
CA VAL A 103 -12.23 -3.79 13.35
C VAL A 103 -10.76 -3.40 13.52
N VAL A 104 -10.04 -3.36 12.42
CA VAL A 104 -8.66 -2.88 12.35
C VAL A 104 -8.61 -1.59 11.51
N LEU A 105 -8.16 -0.52 12.13
CA LEU A 105 -8.05 0.80 11.52
C LEU A 105 -6.59 1.04 11.10
N PHE A 106 -6.35 1.17 9.81
CA PHE A 106 -5.02 1.52 9.28
C PHE A 106 -4.81 3.03 9.39
N SER A 107 -3.99 3.46 10.33
CA SER A 107 -3.74 4.90 10.53
C SER A 107 -2.52 5.17 11.40
N GLN A 108 -1.91 6.34 11.18
CA GLN A 108 -0.87 6.93 12.02
C GLN A 108 -1.37 8.19 12.75
N GLN A 109 -2.66 8.51 12.64
CA GLN A 109 -3.25 9.74 13.16
C GLN A 109 -3.70 9.60 14.63
N PRO A 110 -3.33 10.53 15.52
CA PRO A 110 -3.68 10.44 16.96
C PRO A 110 -5.18 10.34 17.23
N SER A 111 -6.03 11.06 16.47
CA SER A 111 -7.48 11.01 16.65
C SER A 111 -8.09 9.64 16.38
N VAL A 112 -7.44 8.82 15.54
CA VAL A 112 -7.88 7.45 15.25
C VAL A 112 -7.56 6.52 16.42
N PHE A 113 -6.40 6.70 17.07
CA PHE A 113 -6.06 5.96 18.28
C PHE A 113 -7.04 6.28 19.41
N SER A 114 -7.30 7.56 19.66
CA SER A 114 -8.26 7.97 20.70
C SER A 114 -9.67 7.44 20.43
N PHE A 115 -10.10 7.39 19.16
CA PHE A 115 -11.39 6.79 18.80
C PHE A 115 -11.40 5.27 19.07
N ALA A 116 -10.35 4.54 18.68
CA ALA A 116 -10.27 3.10 18.86
C ALA A 116 -10.32 2.68 20.33
N GLU A 117 -9.73 3.46 21.23
CA GLU A 117 -9.74 3.22 22.68
C GLU A 117 -11.16 3.14 23.24
N LEU A 118 -12.13 3.86 22.68
CA LEU A 118 -13.54 3.84 23.10
C LEU A 118 -14.20 2.46 22.91
N PHE A 119 -13.68 1.63 22.00
CA PHE A 119 -14.26 0.33 21.61
C PHE A 119 -13.31 -0.85 21.85
N SER A 120 -12.22 -0.66 22.58
CA SER A 120 -11.28 -1.72 22.93
C SER A 120 -12.01 -2.85 23.69
N PRO A 121 -11.70 -4.14 23.42
CA PRO A 121 -10.68 -4.66 22.50
C PRO A 121 -11.16 -4.92 21.05
N ARG A 122 -12.38 -4.58 20.70
CA ARG A 122 -12.98 -4.90 19.39
C ARG A 122 -12.49 -4.01 18.26
N VAL A 123 -11.93 -2.83 18.57
CA VAL A 123 -11.34 -1.92 17.59
C VAL A 123 -9.88 -1.72 17.93
N SER A 124 -9.00 -1.93 16.97
CA SER A 124 -7.57 -1.72 17.10
C SER A 124 -7.03 -0.86 15.96
N VAL A 125 -5.91 -0.18 16.20
CA VAL A 125 -5.20 0.59 15.17
C VAL A 125 -3.94 -0.16 14.76
N GLU A 126 -3.73 -0.29 13.45
CA GLU A 126 -2.51 -0.86 12.87
C GLU A 126 -1.75 0.25 12.14
N PRO A 127 -0.71 0.81 12.76
CA PRO A 127 0.10 1.85 12.14
C PRO A 127 1.22 1.30 11.23
N ASN A 128 1.47 -0.02 11.28
CA ASN A 128 2.60 -0.67 10.63
C ASN A 128 2.18 -1.30 9.28
N VAL A 129 1.59 -0.50 8.42
CA VAL A 129 1.44 -0.75 6.99
C VAL A 129 2.17 0.36 6.23
N ASP A 130 2.38 0.17 4.93
CA ASP A 130 3.05 1.20 4.14
C ASP A 130 2.10 2.37 3.85
N PHE A 131 2.56 3.59 4.10
CA PHE A 131 1.85 4.83 3.84
C PHE A 131 2.67 5.76 2.93
N THR A 132 1.98 6.58 2.15
CA THR A 132 2.62 7.71 1.49
C THR A 132 3.07 8.74 2.53
N PHE A 133 3.94 9.66 2.13
CA PHE A 133 4.34 10.78 2.99
C PHE A 133 3.19 11.72 3.38
N LEU A 134 2.04 11.64 2.71
CA LEU A 134 0.80 12.36 3.04
C LEU A 134 -0.20 11.51 3.85
N GLY A 135 0.19 10.30 4.25
CA GLY A 135 -0.60 9.42 5.11
C GLY A 135 -1.66 8.58 4.40
N THR A 136 -1.65 8.50 3.06
CA THR A 136 -2.51 7.57 2.32
C THR A 136 -1.91 6.17 2.39
N PRO A 137 -2.62 5.15 2.87
CA PRO A 137 -2.08 3.79 2.93
C PRO A 137 -2.04 3.13 1.56
N PHE A 138 -1.09 2.22 1.39
CA PHE A 138 -0.99 1.39 0.20
C PHE A 138 -1.91 0.17 0.30
N PHE A 139 -2.75 -0.01 -0.71
CA PHE A 139 -3.74 -1.08 -0.74
C PHE A 139 -3.13 -2.49 -0.68
N HIS A 140 -1.98 -2.72 -1.34
CA HIS A 140 -1.29 -4.01 -1.30
C HIS A 140 -0.81 -4.37 0.12
N SER A 141 -0.34 -3.38 0.89
CA SER A 141 0.08 -3.57 2.28
C SER A 141 -1.14 -3.83 3.20
N MET A 142 -2.26 -3.13 2.96
CA MET A 142 -3.52 -3.38 3.68
C MET A 142 -4.03 -4.81 3.42
N VAL A 143 -4.08 -5.26 2.16
CA VAL A 143 -4.51 -6.62 1.78
C VAL A 143 -3.59 -7.67 2.39
N ALA A 144 -2.28 -7.46 2.35
CA ALA A 144 -1.31 -8.37 2.95
C ALA A 144 -1.53 -8.52 4.47
N ARG A 145 -1.74 -7.40 5.18
CA ARG A 145 -2.05 -7.40 6.62
C ARG A 145 -3.40 -8.08 6.91
N SER A 146 -4.40 -7.86 6.06
CA SER A 146 -5.72 -8.48 6.21
C SER A 146 -5.67 -10.00 6.02
N LYS A 147 -4.84 -10.49 5.10
CA LYS A 147 -4.58 -11.94 4.91
C LYS A 147 -3.86 -12.58 6.10
N ALA A 148 -3.11 -11.81 6.87
CA ALA A 148 -2.46 -12.28 8.08
C ALA A 148 -3.40 -12.35 9.30
N SER A 149 -4.70 -12.06 9.14
CA SER A 149 -5.71 -12.18 10.18
C SER A 149 -5.93 -13.64 10.59
N SER A 150 -6.25 -13.83 11.87
CA SER A 150 -6.65 -15.13 12.42
C SER A 150 -8.16 -15.38 12.39
N SER A 151 -8.96 -14.41 11.93
CA SER A 151 -10.41 -14.56 11.78
C SER A 151 -10.77 -15.47 10.60
N ASP A 152 -11.98 -16.01 10.59
CA ASP A 152 -12.47 -16.85 9.49
C ASP A 152 -12.69 -16.05 8.20
N VAL A 153 -13.08 -14.79 8.34
CA VAL A 153 -13.40 -13.88 7.21
C VAL A 153 -12.69 -12.55 7.40
N SER A 154 -12.04 -12.09 6.35
CA SER A 154 -11.49 -10.74 6.24
C SER A 154 -12.33 -9.89 5.30
N VAL A 155 -12.58 -8.64 5.70
CA VAL A 155 -13.38 -7.67 4.94
C VAL A 155 -12.59 -6.38 4.81
N VAL A 156 -12.47 -5.84 3.61
CA VAL A 156 -11.94 -4.48 3.36
C VAL A 156 -13.09 -3.62 2.88
N ILE A 157 -13.31 -2.47 3.53
CA ILE A 157 -14.43 -1.58 3.26
C ILE A 157 -14.04 -0.12 3.51
N ASP A 158 -14.68 0.80 2.80
CA ASP A 158 -14.50 2.24 3.03
C ASP A 158 -15.03 2.68 4.41
N PRO A 159 -14.34 3.60 5.12
CA PRO A 159 -14.55 3.85 6.55
C PRO A 159 -15.89 4.50 6.90
N ASP A 160 -16.58 5.09 5.94
CA ASP A 160 -17.87 5.77 6.09
C ASP A 160 -19.05 4.97 5.51
N THR A 161 -18.83 3.70 5.16
CA THR A 161 -19.85 2.82 4.61
C THR A 161 -20.61 2.10 5.72
N ILE A 162 -21.90 2.36 5.82
CA ILE A 162 -22.81 1.73 6.79
C ILE A 162 -23.18 0.34 6.31
N LEU A 163 -23.16 -0.65 7.20
CA LEU A 163 -23.58 -2.02 6.94
C LEU A 163 -24.91 -2.31 7.64
N LEU A 164 -25.80 -3.03 6.95
CA LEU A 164 -27.08 -3.50 7.46
C LEU A 164 -27.06 -5.00 7.84
N PRO A 165 -28.06 -5.52 8.57
CA PRO A 165 -28.06 -6.90 9.06
C PRO A 165 -27.96 -8.00 8.00
N ASP A 166 -28.30 -7.71 6.72
CA ASP A 166 -28.15 -8.65 5.61
C ASP A 166 -26.68 -8.99 5.33
N PHE A 167 -25.75 -8.10 5.68
CA PHE A 167 -24.32 -8.39 5.62
C PHE A 167 -23.95 -9.63 6.42
N ILE A 168 -24.35 -9.70 7.71
CA ILE A 168 -23.99 -10.84 8.56
C ILE A 168 -24.65 -12.14 8.11
N GLN A 169 -25.88 -12.04 7.58
CA GLN A 169 -26.60 -13.19 7.02
C GLN A 169 -25.87 -13.73 5.78
N THR A 170 -25.40 -12.82 4.91
CA THR A 170 -24.63 -13.17 3.71
C THR A 170 -23.27 -13.77 4.07
N MET A 171 -22.56 -13.22 5.07
CA MET A 171 -21.31 -13.80 5.56
C MET A 171 -21.50 -15.21 6.13
N LYS A 172 -22.55 -15.43 6.92
CA LYS A 172 -22.91 -16.78 7.44
C LYS A 172 -23.22 -17.77 6.32
N TYR A 173 -23.84 -17.32 5.24
CA TYR A 173 -24.08 -18.14 4.07
C TYR A 173 -22.79 -18.44 3.31
N ALA A 174 -21.99 -17.41 2.99
CA ALA A 174 -20.75 -17.57 2.26
C ALA A 174 -19.74 -18.46 3.01
N HIS A 175 -19.67 -18.34 4.35
CA HIS A 175 -18.79 -19.17 5.18
C HIS A 175 -19.11 -20.67 5.09
N LYS A 176 -20.34 -21.05 4.72
CA LYS A 176 -20.76 -22.44 4.54
C LYS A 176 -20.47 -23.00 3.15
N LEU A 177 -19.95 -22.19 2.23
CA LEU A 177 -19.54 -22.64 0.92
C LEU A 177 -18.31 -23.53 1.05
N ASP A 178 -18.32 -24.66 0.35
CA ASP A 178 -17.23 -25.65 0.36
C ASP A 178 -16.10 -25.28 -0.63
N HIS A 179 -15.80 -24.00 -0.72
CA HIS A 179 -14.75 -23.45 -1.60
C HIS A 179 -14.15 -22.21 -0.99
N ASP A 180 -12.88 -21.95 -1.31
CA ASP A 180 -12.31 -20.63 -1.08
C ASP A 180 -13.01 -19.62 -1.98
N TRP A 181 -13.44 -18.52 -1.41
CA TRP A 181 -14.22 -17.51 -2.11
C TRP A 181 -13.68 -16.10 -1.90
N LEU A 182 -14.02 -15.23 -2.84
CA LEU A 182 -13.91 -13.78 -2.74
C LEU A 182 -15.22 -13.18 -3.20
N LEU A 183 -15.87 -12.38 -2.37
CA LEU A 183 -17.04 -11.61 -2.77
C LEU A 183 -16.74 -10.12 -2.75
N PHE A 184 -17.45 -9.40 -3.59
CA PHE A 184 -17.50 -7.95 -3.53
C PHE A 184 -18.94 -7.46 -3.52
N SER A 185 -19.13 -6.25 -3.00
CA SER A 185 -20.43 -5.57 -2.99
C SER A 185 -20.22 -4.08 -3.19
N SER A 186 -20.87 -3.52 -4.20
CA SER A 186 -20.86 -2.08 -4.46
C SER A 186 -21.71 -1.36 -3.44
N SER A 187 -21.20 -0.27 -2.88
CA SER A 187 -21.93 0.55 -1.91
C SER A 187 -22.93 1.46 -2.63
N LYS A 188 -24.10 1.61 -2.02
CA LYS A 188 -25.18 2.45 -2.54
C LYS A 188 -25.01 3.87 -2.04
N SER A 189 -25.02 4.84 -2.96
CA SER A 189 -24.97 6.25 -2.65
C SER A 189 -26.35 6.74 -2.18
N VAL A 190 -26.39 7.47 -1.08
CA VAL A 190 -27.59 8.17 -0.58
C VAL A 190 -27.27 9.65 -0.41
N SER A 191 -28.18 10.53 -0.83
CA SER A 191 -28.06 11.98 -0.67
C SER A 191 -28.26 12.41 0.77
N HIS A 192 -29.06 11.67 1.54
CA HIS A 192 -29.38 11.96 2.93
C HIS A 192 -29.59 10.67 3.71
N PHE A 193 -29.10 10.59 4.93
CA PHE A 193 -29.26 9.45 5.82
C PHE A 193 -29.82 9.93 7.18
N PRO A 194 -31.16 10.04 7.33
CA PRO A 194 -31.83 10.60 8.49
C PRO A 194 -31.97 9.61 9.64
N PHE A 195 -31.00 8.72 9.82
CA PHE A 195 -31.07 7.67 10.83
C PHE A 195 -29.83 7.73 11.74
N HIS A 196 -30.05 7.47 13.02
CA HIS A 196 -28.99 7.36 14.00
C HIS A 196 -29.09 6.04 14.78
N LEU A 197 -27.97 5.59 15.32
CA LEU A 197 -27.88 4.39 16.14
C LEU A 197 -28.02 4.76 17.63
N ASP A 198 -28.66 3.87 18.39
CA ASP A 198 -28.65 3.94 19.85
C ASP A 198 -27.21 3.82 20.41
N ALA A 199 -27.08 4.02 21.71
CA ALA A 199 -25.78 3.94 22.39
C ALA A 199 -25.11 2.56 22.21
N ASP A 200 -25.90 1.49 22.14
CA ASP A 200 -25.44 0.11 21.99
C ASP A 200 -25.10 -0.25 20.53
N GLY A 201 -25.40 0.62 19.56
CA GLY A 201 -25.16 0.38 18.12
C GLY A 201 -26.09 -0.66 17.49
N LYS A 202 -27.19 -1.04 18.15
CA LYS A 202 -28.06 -2.16 17.76
C LYS A 202 -29.38 -1.74 17.14
N ARG A 203 -29.84 -0.52 17.41
CA ARG A 203 -31.18 -0.07 17.01
C ARG A 203 -31.07 1.25 16.26
N TRP A 204 -31.80 1.30 15.15
CA TRP A 204 -31.89 2.50 14.34
C TRP A 204 -33.12 3.33 14.71
N PHE A 205 -32.96 4.62 14.77
CA PHE A 205 -33.98 5.62 15.05
C PHE A 205 -33.98 6.67 13.93
N GLN A 206 -35.16 7.24 13.66
CA GLN A 206 -35.29 8.44 12.82
C GLN A 206 -35.00 9.69 13.65
N ASP A 207 -34.85 10.83 12.97
CA ASP A 207 -34.63 12.12 13.62
C ASP A 207 -35.78 12.54 14.56
N ASP A 208 -37.00 12.02 14.31
CA ASP A 208 -38.17 12.21 15.19
C ASP A 208 -38.18 11.30 16.44
N GLY A 209 -37.15 10.47 16.62
CA GLY A 209 -37.04 9.52 17.72
C GLY A 209 -37.81 8.22 17.54
N SER A 210 -38.52 8.02 16.42
CA SER A 210 -39.23 6.79 16.13
C SER A 210 -38.26 5.65 15.79
N ARG A 211 -38.55 4.44 16.30
CA ARG A 211 -37.70 3.27 16.02
C ARG A 211 -37.95 2.70 14.63
N VAL A 212 -36.88 2.54 13.86
CA VAL A 212 -36.96 1.91 12.53
C VAL A 212 -37.00 0.39 12.68
N LYS A 213 -38.03 -0.26 12.16
CA LYS A 213 -38.13 -1.71 12.18
C LYS A 213 -37.42 -2.38 11.02
N THR A 214 -37.44 -1.79 9.84
CA THR A 214 -36.82 -2.32 8.61
C THR A 214 -36.23 -1.17 7.76
N LEU A 215 -34.93 -0.96 7.88
CA LEU A 215 -34.22 0.03 7.06
C LEU A 215 -34.34 -0.25 5.56
N LYS A 216 -34.44 -1.54 5.18
CA LYS A 216 -34.48 -1.96 3.79
C LYS A 216 -35.72 -1.42 3.05
N ASP A 217 -36.89 -1.30 3.74
CA ASP A 217 -38.13 -0.83 3.15
C ASP A 217 -38.15 0.68 2.90
N PHE A 218 -37.41 1.45 3.72
CA PHE A 218 -37.24 2.91 3.55
C PHE A 218 -36.30 3.28 2.42
N LEU A 219 -35.36 2.41 2.14
CA LEU A 219 -34.25 2.69 1.24
C LEU A 219 -34.53 2.18 -0.20
N SER A 220 -35.70 1.60 -0.46
CA SER A 220 -36.01 0.93 -1.72
C SER A 220 -36.48 1.86 -2.86
N GLN A 221 -36.73 3.14 -2.61
CA GLN A 221 -37.47 3.97 -3.56
C GLN A 221 -36.63 4.90 -4.47
N ASP A 222 -35.35 5.23 -4.13
CA ASP A 222 -34.57 6.24 -4.90
C ASP A 222 -33.08 5.91 -5.12
N TRP A 223 -32.75 4.64 -5.33
CA TRP A 223 -31.36 4.22 -5.43
C TRP A 223 -30.78 4.40 -6.84
N LYS A 224 -29.81 5.27 -7.00
CA LYS A 224 -28.92 5.26 -8.16
C LYS A 224 -27.75 4.30 -7.88
N TRP A 225 -27.68 3.24 -8.65
CA TRP A 225 -26.58 2.30 -8.61
C TRP A 225 -25.45 2.83 -9.47
N ASN A 226 -24.33 3.22 -8.87
CA ASN A 226 -23.11 3.48 -9.61
C ASN A 226 -22.11 2.34 -9.30
N LEU A 227 -22.11 1.33 -10.15
CA LEU A 227 -21.14 0.23 -10.11
C LEU A 227 -19.72 0.71 -10.49
N CYS A 228 -19.59 1.86 -11.13
CA CYS A 228 -18.36 2.23 -11.83
C CYS A 228 -17.34 2.96 -10.98
N ASP A 229 -17.73 3.78 -10.02
CA ASP A 229 -16.83 4.61 -9.20
C ASP A 229 -17.11 4.53 -7.71
N GLY A 230 -18.01 3.64 -7.34
CA GLY A 230 -18.50 3.54 -5.98
C GLY A 230 -17.49 2.92 -5.02
N LYS A 231 -17.65 3.29 -3.78
CA LYS A 231 -17.06 2.59 -2.66
C LYS A 231 -17.49 1.12 -2.69
N MET A 232 -16.55 0.25 -2.37
CA MET A 232 -16.77 -1.20 -2.43
C MET A 232 -16.41 -1.86 -1.11
N LEU A 233 -17.17 -2.90 -0.79
CA LEU A 233 -16.78 -3.91 0.18
C LEU A 233 -16.20 -5.10 -0.58
N ILE A 234 -15.02 -5.57 -0.15
CA ILE A 234 -14.44 -6.84 -0.61
C ILE A 234 -14.24 -7.73 0.60
N ALA A 235 -14.71 -8.98 0.52
CA ALA A 235 -14.56 -9.96 1.59
C ALA A 235 -14.09 -11.31 1.04
N TRP A 236 -13.35 -12.06 1.86
CA TRP A 236 -12.88 -13.39 1.52
C TRP A 236 -12.75 -14.26 2.78
N ASN A 237 -12.87 -15.57 2.62
CA ASN A 237 -12.51 -16.51 3.69
C ASN A 237 -10.99 -16.62 3.79
N ASN A 238 -10.48 -16.67 5.01
CA ASN A 238 -9.06 -16.84 5.30
C ASN A 238 -8.69 -18.32 5.19
N GLY A 239 -8.48 -18.78 3.94
CA GLY A 239 -7.99 -20.10 3.58
C GLY A 239 -6.54 -20.07 3.10
N ASP A 240 -6.03 -21.23 2.68
CA ASP A 240 -4.65 -21.39 2.25
C ASP A 240 -4.38 -20.81 0.85
N LEU A 241 -5.42 -20.69 0.03
CA LEU A 241 -5.26 -20.18 -1.34
C LEU A 241 -5.03 -18.68 -1.39
N PRO A 242 -4.13 -18.20 -2.26
CA PRO A 242 -3.93 -16.77 -2.46
C PRO A 242 -5.18 -16.13 -3.09
N LEU A 243 -5.31 -14.80 -2.97
CA LEU A 243 -6.41 -14.06 -3.58
C LEU A 243 -6.29 -14.00 -5.10
N HIS A 244 -5.05 -13.90 -5.60
CA HIS A 244 -4.72 -13.83 -7.03
C HIS A 244 -3.30 -14.30 -7.29
N LYS A 245 -2.96 -14.50 -8.57
CA LYS A 245 -1.58 -14.74 -9.04
C LYS A 245 -0.79 -13.43 -9.06
N GLY A 246 0.51 -13.52 -8.83
CA GLY A 246 1.42 -12.39 -8.96
C GLY A 246 1.40 -11.41 -7.80
N VAL A 247 1.84 -10.20 -8.06
CA VAL A 247 2.06 -9.14 -7.07
C VAL A 247 1.04 -8.03 -7.25
N LEU A 248 0.32 -7.68 -6.18
CA LEU A 248 -0.57 -6.54 -6.15
C LEU A 248 0.26 -5.25 -6.26
N PRO A 249 0.02 -4.39 -7.27
CA PRO A 249 0.75 -3.13 -7.40
C PRO A 249 0.54 -2.22 -6.19
N PRO A 250 1.45 -1.27 -5.94
CA PRO A 250 1.36 -0.34 -4.81
C PRO A 250 0.29 0.73 -5.05
N PHE A 251 -0.96 0.32 -5.26
CA PHE A 251 -2.10 1.23 -5.36
C PHE A 251 -2.33 1.98 -4.05
N LEU A 252 -2.70 3.24 -4.17
CA LEU A 252 -3.14 4.05 -3.04
C LEU A 252 -4.61 3.76 -2.74
N TYR A 253 -4.92 3.47 -1.49
CA TYR A 253 -6.28 3.16 -1.06
C TYR A 253 -7.21 4.38 -1.21
N GLY A 254 -8.43 4.15 -1.69
CA GLY A 254 -9.43 5.21 -1.88
C GLY A 254 -9.14 6.18 -3.04
N LYS A 255 -8.18 5.85 -3.93
CA LYS A 255 -7.82 6.66 -5.10
C LYS A 255 -8.20 6.01 -6.44
N GLY A 256 -9.22 5.15 -6.42
CA GLY A 256 -9.76 4.48 -7.60
C GLY A 256 -8.95 3.26 -8.07
N LEU A 257 -9.54 2.46 -8.92
CA LEU A 257 -9.01 1.31 -9.67
C LEU A 257 -8.54 0.10 -8.85
N HIS A 258 -8.05 0.26 -7.62
CA HIS A 258 -7.44 -0.81 -6.81
C HIS A 258 -8.40 -1.98 -6.55
N ASN A 259 -9.67 -1.71 -6.24
CA ASN A 259 -10.68 -2.73 -6.01
C ASN A 259 -10.98 -3.53 -7.29
N ARG A 260 -11.19 -2.83 -8.41
CA ARG A 260 -11.45 -3.46 -9.72
C ARG A 260 -10.28 -4.31 -10.17
N TRP A 261 -9.06 -3.81 -9.99
CA TRP A 261 -7.84 -4.54 -10.33
C TRP A 261 -7.77 -5.85 -9.54
N LEU A 262 -8.00 -5.81 -8.22
CA LEU A 262 -7.96 -7.01 -7.38
C LEU A 262 -9.05 -8.03 -7.78
N ILE A 263 -10.28 -7.58 -8.05
CA ILE A 263 -11.37 -8.45 -8.48
C ILE A 263 -11.05 -9.10 -9.83
N ASN A 264 -10.56 -8.32 -10.80
CA ASN A 264 -10.18 -8.84 -12.11
C ASN A 264 -9.06 -9.87 -12.02
N GLU A 265 -8.01 -9.60 -11.24
CA GLU A 265 -6.91 -10.55 -11.05
C GLU A 265 -7.33 -11.82 -10.28
N ALA A 266 -8.26 -11.69 -9.33
CA ALA A 266 -8.84 -12.84 -8.65
C ALA A 266 -9.64 -13.72 -9.61
N LEU A 267 -10.43 -13.12 -10.50
CA LEU A 267 -11.17 -13.82 -11.56
C LEU A 267 -10.23 -14.54 -12.53
N LEU A 268 -9.20 -13.83 -13.03
CA LEU A 268 -8.22 -14.39 -13.97
C LEU A 268 -7.33 -15.46 -13.35
N SER A 269 -7.17 -15.45 -12.05
CA SER A 269 -6.33 -16.42 -11.32
C SER A 269 -7.01 -17.75 -11.10
N ASP A 270 -8.33 -17.76 -11.04
CA ASP A 270 -9.18 -18.95 -10.83
C ASP A 270 -8.80 -19.78 -9.58
N PHE A 271 -8.30 -19.09 -8.54
CA PHE A 271 -7.99 -19.74 -7.25
C PHE A 271 -9.20 -19.78 -6.33
N ARG A 272 -10.12 -18.85 -6.50
CA ARG A 272 -11.27 -18.65 -5.62
C ARG A 272 -12.54 -18.46 -6.42
N PHE A 273 -13.65 -18.87 -5.85
CA PHE A 273 -14.95 -18.55 -6.39
C PHE A 273 -15.25 -17.05 -6.17
N VAL A 274 -15.19 -16.26 -7.23
CA VAL A 274 -15.43 -14.81 -7.18
C VAL A 274 -16.88 -14.51 -7.56
N PHE A 275 -17.58 -13.74 -6.72
CA PHE A 275 -18.98 -13.39 -6.99
C PHE A 275 -19.36 -12.00 -6.47
N ASP A 276 -20.35 -11.40 -7.13
CA ASP A 276 -20.97 -10.13 -6.77
C ASP A 276 -22.12 -10.34 -5.78
N ALA A 277 -22.02 -9.76 -4.60
CA ALA A 277 -23.03 -9.79 -3.55
C ALA A 277 -23.80 -8.48 -3.39
N SER A 278 -23.71 -7.54 -4.35
CA SER A 278 -24.34 -6.21 -4.28
C SER A 278 -25.88 -6.27 -4.14
N TRP A 279 -26.49 -7.39 -4.53
CA TRP A 279 -27.93 -7.64 -4.39
C TRP A 279 -28.31 -8.35 -3.08
N ALA A 280 -27.33 -8.91 -2.39
CA ALA A 280 -27.53 -9.62 -1.13
C ALA A 280 -27.12 -8.79 0.09
N ILE A 281 -26.21 -7.82 -0.09
CA ILE A 281 -25.69 -6.95 0.97
C ILE A 281 -26.13 -5.51 0.72
N SER A 282 -26.73 -4.90 1.74
CA SER A 282 -27.06 -3.47 1.74
C SER A 282 -25.97 -2.71 2.49
N ASN A 283 -25.10 -2.09 1.73
CA ASN A 283 -24.02 -1.20 2.20
C ASN A 283 -24.22 0.19 1.61
N LEU A 284 -24.14 1.23 2.45
CA LEU A 284 -24.62 2.58 2.15
C LEU A 284 -23.56 3.62 2.48
N TYR A 285 -23.44 4.67 1.67
CA TYR A 285 -22.66 5.84 2.00
C TYR A 285 -23.36 7.14 1.61
N VAL A 286 -23.07 8.23 2.33
CA VAL A 286 -23.64 9.57 2.07
C VAL A 286 -22.73 10.33 1.11
N ASN A 287 -23.30 10.79 -0.02
CA ASN A 287 -22.53 11.35 -1.15
C ASN A 287 -22.22 12.86 -1.03
N ASP A 288 -22.96 13.61 -0.20
CA ASP A 288 -22.95 15.09 -0.27
C ASP A 288 -21.67 15.81 0.20
N LEU A 289 -20.68 15.09 0.75
CA LEU A 289 -19.57 15.72 1.46
C LEU A 289 -18.17 15.33 0.97
N ASP A 290 -18.07 14.45 -0.03
CA ASP A 290 -16.75 14.00 -0.50
C ASP A 290 -15.95 15.12 -1.20
N GLN A 291 -16.64 16.07 -1.86
CA GLN A 291 -15.97 17.22 -2.50
C GLN A 291 -15.42 18.23 -1.48
N ASP A 292 -16.14 18.44 -0.36
CA ASP A 292 -15.68 19.37 0.68
C ASP A 292 -14.56 18.78 1.54
N PHE A 293 -14.43 17.47 1.56
CA PHE A 293 -13.40 16.82 2.37
C PHE A 293 -12.02 16.81 1.71
N ASP A 294 -11.91 16.57 0.43
CA ASP A 294 -10.62 16.67 -0.24
C ASP A 294 -10.09 18.10 -0.07
N ARG A 295 -10.98 19.11 -0.08
CA ARG A 295 -10.65 20.49 0.25
C ARG A 295 -10.22 20.66 1.71
N ALA A 296 -10.95 20.06 2.66
CA ALA A 296 -10.62 20.17 4.09
C ALA A 296 -9.33 19.43 4.44
N SER A 297 -9.07 18.27 3.83
CA SER A 297 -7.81 17.51 3.98
C SER A 297 -6.62 18.28 3.41
N GLU A 298 -6.79 18.88 2.24
CA GLU A 298 -5.79 19.74 1.62
C GLU A 298 -5.52 21.00 2.44
N TYR A 299 -6.58 21.61 2.97
CA TYR A 299 -6.47 22.76 3.86
C TYR A 299 -5.76 22.43 5.18
N PHE A 300 -6.07 21.28 5.78
CA PHE A 300 -5.42 20.81 7.02
C PHE A 300 -3.91 20.59 6.83
N LEU A 301 -3.50 20.15 5.63
CA LEU A 301 -2.09 19.96 5.27
C LEU A 301 -1.45 21.25 4.71
N GLY A 302 -2.20 22.37 4.64
CA GLY A 302 -1.74 23.61 4.04
C GLY A 302 -1.53 23.52 2.52
N LEU A 303 -2.15 22.54 1.86
CA LEU A 303 -2.07 22.33 0.42
C LEU A 303 -3.23 23.05 -0.29
N ALA A 304 -2.97 23.57 -1.49
CA ALA A 304 -4.02 24.10 -2.34
C ALA A 304 -4.87 22.97 -2.93
N THR A 305 -6.16 23.24 -3.15
CA THR A 305 -7.11 22.30 -3.75
C THR A 305 -6.57 21.72 -5.06
N GLY A 306 -6.69 20.40 -5.24
CA GLY A 306 -6.21 19.67 -6.41
C GLY A 306 -4.76 19.19 -6.37
N LYS A 307 -3.98 19.56 -5.33
CA LYS A 307 -2.57 19.11 -5.22
C LYS A 307 -2.39 17.61 -4.92
N ARG A 308 -3.46 16.91 -4.57
CA ARG A 308 -3.45 15.45 -4.39
C ARG A 308 -3.95 14.65 -5.59
N PHE A 309 -4.28 15.31 -6.68
CA PHE A 309 -4.74 14.64 -7.90
C PHE A 309 -3.71 13.63 -8.47
N TRP A 310 -2.43 13.83 -8.20
CA TRP A 310 -1.36 12.91 -8.56
C TRP A 310 -1.56 11.49 -7.98
N GLU A 311 -2.26 11.32 -6.86
CA GLU A 311 -2.55 10.02 -6.25
C GLU A 311 -3.50 9.20 -7.15
N VAL A 312 -4.51 9.84 -7.73
CA VAL A 312 -5.43 9.22 -8.68
C VAL A 312 -4.71 8.88 -9.99
N THR A 313 -3.92 9.83 -10.51
CA THR A 313 -3.08 9.62 -11.70
C THR A 313 -2.08 8.50 -11.49
N GLY A 314 -1.50 8.39 -10.28
CA GLY A 314 -0.59 7.32 -9.89
C GLY A 314 -1.25 5.95 -9.98
N ASN A 315 -2.45 5.79 -9.43
CA ASN A 315 -3.21 4.54 -9.54
C ASN A 315 -3.53 4.19 -11.00
N SER A 316 -3.91 5.19 -11.81
CA SER A 316 -4.17 4.96 -13.24
C SER A 316 -2.94 4.47 -13.98
N ASN A 317 -1.78 5.09 -13.74
CA ASN A 317 -0.52 4.66 -14.35
C ASN A 317 -0.12 3.25 -13.88
N LEU A 318 -0.31 2.91 -12.60
CA LEU A 318 -0.05 1.57 -12.09
C LEU A 318 -0.97 0.53 -12.71
N ALA A 319 -2.26 0.83 -12.89
CA ALA A 319 -3.20 -0.07 -13.54
C ALA A 319 -2.82 -0.32 -15.01
N MET A 320 -2.34 0.70 -15.71
CA MET A 320 -1.84 0.56 -17.09
C MET A 320 -0.55 -0.27 -17.17
N LEU A 321 0.37 -0.13 -16.20
CA LEU A 321 1.63 -0.85 -16.19
C LEU A 321 1.49 -2.33 -15.80
N TYR A 322 0.58 -2.65 -14.88
CA TYR A 322 0.47 -3.95 -14.25
C TYR A 322 -0.89 -4.63 -14.47
N GLY A 323 -1.85 -3.94 -15.07
CA GLY A 323 -3.13 -4.53 -15.42
C GLY A 323 -3.05 -5.31 -16.73
N SER A 324 -3.87 -6.33 -16.89
CA SER A 324 -4.27 -6.72 -18.24
C SER A 324 -4.99 -5.51 -18.83
N LEU A 325 -4.56 -5.04 -19.99
CA LEU A 325 -5.13 -3.89 -20.70
C LEU A 325 -6.64 -4.04 -21.01
N TYR A 326 -7.24 -5.12 -20.60
CA TYR A 326 -8.61 -5.50 -20.82
C TYR A 326 -9.41 -5.51 -19.52
N PHE A 327 -9.56 -4.34 -18.90
CA PHE A 327 -10.70 -4.08 -18.01
C PHE A 327 -11.97 -3.97 -18.87
N HIS A 328 -12.16 -4.90 -19.80
CA HIS A 328 -13.35 -4.89 -20.62
C HIS A 328 -14.54 -5.33 -19.79
N GLU A 329 -15.64 -4.63 -19.95
CA GLU A 329 -16.98 -4.94 -19.44
C GLU A 329 -17.37 -6.41 -19.62
N GLN A 330 -16.82 -7.08 -20.62
CA GLN A 330 -17.05 -8.49 -20.89
C GLN A 330 -16.61 -9.45 -19.79
N ASN A 331 -15.59 -9.13 -19.01
CA ASN A 331 -15.17 -10.01 -17.91
C ASN A 331 -16.11 -9.95 -16.71
N PHE A 332 -16.74 -8.81 -16.47
CA PHE A 332 -17.72 -8.66 -15.41
C PHE A 332 -19.12 -9.18 -15.81
N SER A 333 -19.43 -9.33 -17.11
CA SER A 333 -20.69 -9.89 -17.58
C SER A 333 -20.87 -11.36 -17.22
N ASN A 334 -19.77 -12.08 -16.97
CA ASN A 334 -19.78 -13.52 -16.63
C ASN A 334 -19.67 -13.80 -15.12
N ILE A 335 -19.72 -12.77 -14.27
CA ILE A 335 -19.64 -12.94 -12.83
C ILE A 335 -20.95 -13.51 -12.29
N PHE A 336 -20.84 -14.46 -11.36
CA PHE A 336 -21.98 -14.91 -10.59
C PHE A 336 -22.44 -13.81 -9.63
N ARG A 337 -23.74 -13.53 -9.64
CA ARG A 337 -24.38 -12.60 -8.72
C ARG A 337 -25.18 -13.35 -7.67
N LEU A 338 -25.03 -12.95 -6.42
CA LEU A 338 -25.73 -13.53 -5.30
C LEU A 338 -27.01 -12.74 -4.99
N PHE A 339 -28.14 -13.41 -5.02
CA PHE A 339 -29.44 -12.84 -4.69
C PHE A 339 -30.08 -13.56 -3.51
N GLN A 340 -30.88 -12.83 -2.75
CA GLN A 340 -31.73 -13.40 -1.67
C GLN A 340 -33.18 -13.36 -2.10
N CYS A 341 -33.75 -14.51 -2.45
CA CYS A 341 -35.10 -14.65 -2.92
C CYS A 341 -35.89 -15.62 -2.04
N GLY A 342 -37.04 -15.19 -1.49
CA GLY A 342 -37.92 -16.06 -0.68
C GLY A 342 -37.23 -16.68 0.54
N GLY A 343 -36.19 -16.04 1.10
CA GLY A 343 -35.41 -16.54 2.22
C GLY A 343 -34.29 -17.54 1.83
N HIS A 344 -34.03 -17.70 0.55
CA HIS A 344 -32.92 -18.52 0.02
C HIS A 344 -31.92 -17.67 -0.76
N TYR A 345 -30.67 -18.09 -0.75
CA TYR A 345 -29.63 -17.51 -1.58
C TYR A 345 -29.52 -18.26 -2.91
N LEU A 346 -29.39 -17.50 -4.00
CA LEU A 346 -29.28 -18.01 -5.37
C LEU A 346 -28.11 -17.33 -6.09
N PHE A 347 -27.27 -18.13 -6.78
CA PHE A 347 -26.26 -17.61 -7.69
C PHE A 347 -26.82 -17.54 -9.10
N ILE A 348 -26.70 -16.39 -9.74
CA ILE A 348 -27.17 -16.13 -11.11
C ILE A 348 -26.00 -15.63 -11.93
N ASN A 349 -25.79 -16.20 -13.10
CA ASN A 349 -24.81 -15.69 -14.06
C ASN A 349 -25.48 -14.63 -14.95
N SER A 350 -24.89 -13.45 -15.03
CA SER A 350 -25.48 -12.32 -15.76
C SER A 350 -25.45 -12.47 -17.30
N ALA A 351 -24.56 -13.29 -17.85
CA ALA A 351 -24.50 -13.54 -19.29
C ALA A 351 -25.53 -14.55 -19.81
N GLN A 352 -26.18 -15.27 -18.91
CA GLN A 352 -27.09 -16.37 -19.25
C GLN A 352 -28.33 -16.32 -18.41
N MET A 353 -29.46 -16.59 -19.05
CA MET A 353 -30.76 -16.53 -18.40
C MET A 353 -30.87 -17.52 -17.23
N VAL A 354 -31.55 -17.07 -16.22
CA VAL A 354 -31.88 -17.72 -14.96
C VAL A 354 -32.26 -19.18 -15.12
N VAL A 355 -31.68 -20.02 -14.30
CA VAL A 355 -32.04 -21.41 -14.21
C VAL A 355 -32.57 -21.72 -12.80
N TYR A 356 -33.71 -22.32 -12.75
CA TYR A 356 -34.42 -22.66 -11.53
C TYR A 356 -33.80 -23.85 -10.80
N PRO A 357 -33.80 -23.90 -9.47
CA PRO A 357 -33.47 -25.12 -8.77
C PRO A 357 -34.58 -26.14 -9.04
N LEU A 358 -34.35 -27.04 -9.97
CA LEU A 358 -35.27 -28.16 -10.25
C LEU A 358 -34.97 -29.32 -9.32
N LYS A 359 -35.92 -29.69 -8.47
CA LYS A 359 -35.97 -31.06 -7.94
C LYS A 359 -36.31 -31.98 -9.10
N TYR A 360 -35.34 -32.77 -9.54
CA TYR A 360 -35.55 -33.72 -10.63
C TYR A 360 -35.64 -35.14 -10.09
N LYS A 361 -36.80 -35.76 -10.26
CA LYS A 361 -36.93 -37.21 -10.32
C LYS A 361 -37.15 -37.58 -11.79
N GLY A 362 -36.08 -38.07 -12.38
CA GLY A 362 -36.04 -38.89 -13.60
C GLY A 362 -36.94 -38.53 -14.76
N SER A 363 -36.37 -38.05 -15.78
CA SER A 363 -36.64 -38.20 -17.22
C SER A 363 -36.52 -36.92 -18.02
N LEU A 364 -35.72 -37.03 -19.05
CA LEU A 364 -35.39 -36.08 -20.10
C LEU A 364 -36.61 -35.68 -20.94
N SER A 365 -37.35 -34.67 -20.51
CA SER A 365 -38.20 -33.96 -21.44
C SER A 365 -38.34 -32.49 -21.02
N LEU A 366 -37.56 -31.67 -21.70
CA LEU A 366 -37.37 -30.24 -21.51
C LEU A 366 -38.57 -29.37 -21.91
N ARG A 367 -39.77 -29.91 -22.10
CA ARG A 367 -40.93 -29.17 -22.64
C ARG A 367 -42.19 -29.17 -21.78
N LYS A 368 -42.15 -29.64 -20.55
CA LYS A 368 -43.30 -29.47 -19.68
C LYS A 368 -43.07 -28.34 -18.68
N GLN A 369 -43.88 -27.32 -18.80
CA GLN A 369 -44.07 -26.28 -17.79
C GLN A 369 -44.12 -26.92 -16.42
N VAL A 370 -43.12 -26.63 -15.60
CA VAL A 370 -43.09 -27.04 -14.21
C VAL A 370 -44.13 -26.17 -13.49
N MET A 371 -45.29 -26.72 -13.19
CA MET A 371 -46.25 -26.08 -12.31
C MET A 371 -45.73 -26.17 -10.88
N PHE A 372 -45.29 -25.05 -10.35
CA PHE A 372 -44.88 -24.93 -8.96
C PHE A 372 -46.09 -25.00 -8.04
N LYS A 373 -46.09 -25.97 -7.14
CA LYS A 373 -47.22 -26.23 -6.23
C LYS A 373 -47.14 -25.52 -4.89
N SER A 374 -46.07 -24.74 -4.60
CA SER A 374 -45.94 -24.08 -3.31
C SER A 374 -45.88 -22.55 -3.45
N THR A 375 -46.47 -21.84 -2.51
CA THR A 375 -46.42 -20.37 -2.41
C THR A 375 -44.98 -19.85 -2.26
N ARG A 376 -44.06 -20.67 -1.77
CA ARG A 376 -42.63 -20.34 -1.58
C ARG A 376 -41.89 -20.33 -2.91
N GLU A 377 -42.16 -21.32 -3.76
CA GLU A 377 -41.56 -21.38 -5.12
C GLU A 377 -42.08 -20.26 -6.00
N LYS A 378 -43.36 -19.88 -5.87
CA LYS A 378 -43.93 -18.73 -6.58
C LYS A 378 -43.26 -17.41 -6.20
N LYS A 379 -43.01 -17.17 -4.90
CA LYS A 379 -42.27 -15.97 -4.44
C LYS A 379 -40.82 -15.91 -4.96
N THR A 380 -40.15 -17.05 -5.07
CA THR A 380 -38.79 -17.13 -5.64
C THR A 380 -38.82 -16.75 -7.13
N LEU A 381 -39.82 -17.22 -7.87
CA LEU A 381 -40.00 -16.86 -9.29
C LEU A 381 -40.30 -15.39 -9.49
N GLU A 382 -41.23 -14.83 -8.71
CA GLU A 382 -41.56 -13.40 -8.74
C GLU A 382 -40.32 -12.54 -8.47
N CYS A 383 -39.45 -12.94 -7.52
CA CYS A 383 -38.19 -12.29 -7.23
C CYS A 383 -37.24 -12.34 -8.42
N ILE A 384 -37.13 -13.49 -9.10
CA ILE A 384 -36.28 -13.66 -10.28
C ILE A 384 -36.76 -12.80 -11.45
N ASP A 385 -38.09 -12.74 -11.67
CA ASP A 385 -38.67 -11.93 -12.74
C ASP A 385 -38.51 -10.41 -12.48
N THR A 386 -38.55 -9.99 -11.21
CA THR A 386 -38.26 -8.63 -10.78
C THR A 386 -36.77 -8.28 -11.08
N ILE A 387 -35.85 -9.19 -10.81
CA ILE A 387 -34.43 -9.01 -11.10
C ILE A 387 -34.21 -8.79 -12.60
N ARG A 388 -34.88 -9.58 -13.46
CA ARG A 388 -34.80 -9.45 -14.92
C ARG A 388 -35.24 -8.07 -15.43
N SER A 389 -36.26 -7.49 -14.83
CA SER A 389 -36.82 -6.21 -15.24
C SER A 389 -35.91 -5.03 -14.85
N THR A 390 -35.03 -5.21 -13.86
CA THR A 390 -34.12 -4.17 -13.36
C THR A 390 -32.73 -4.21 -14.00
N GLU A 391 -32.33 -5.31 -14.63
CA GLU A 391 -30.99 -5.43 -15.25
C GLU A 391 -30.78 -4.55 -16.49
N GLY A 392 -31.83 -4.04 -17.14
CA GLY A 392 -31.72 -3.22 -18.36
C GLY A 392 -31.31 -1.75 -18.16
N ALA A 393 -31.08 -1.30 -16.93
CA ALA A 393 -30.97 0.15 -16.63
C ALA A 393 -29.56 0.65 -16.29
N ASN A 394 -28.54 -0.19 -16.22
CA ASN A 394 -27.22 0.22 -15.71
C ASN A 394 -26.09 -0.12 -16.69
N ASP A 395 -26.05 0.61 -17.79
CA ASP A 395 -24.85 0.68 -18.62
C ASP A 395 -23.88 1.68 -17.96
N CYS A 396 -22.83 1.16 -17.34
CA CYS A 396 -21.70 1.98 -16.96
C CYS A 396 -20.95 2.37 -18.23
N SER A 397 -21.26 3.52 -18.81
CA SER A 397 -20.30 4.16 -19.69
C SER A 397 -19.04 4.40 -18.88
N VAL A 398 -18.04 3.55 -19.08
CA VAL A 398 -16.68 3.80 -18.60
C VAL A 398 -16.24 5.09 -19.28
N GLU A 399 -16.45 6.22 -18.63
CA GLU A 399 -15.82 7.44 -19.07
C GLU A 399 -14.34 7.13 -19.24
N ASN A 400 -13.82 7.49 -20.40
CA ASN A 400 -12.50 7.20 -20.92
C ASN A 400 -11.37 7.72 -20.02
N TYR A 401 -11.22 7.18 -18.82
CA TYR A 401 -10.03 7.38 -17.97
C TYR A 401 -8.74 6.80 -18.59
N TRP A 402 -8.87 6.15 -19.75
CA TRP A 402 -7.79 5.38 -20.38
C TRP A 402 -7.04 6.13 -21.47
N ASN A 403 -7.39 7.38 -21.76
CA ASN A 403 -6.67 8.14 -22.75
C ASN A 403 -5.46 8.84 -22.14
N VAL A 404 -4.30 8.26 -22.46
CA VAL A 404 -2.95 8.82 -22.32
C VAL A 404 -2.32 8.60 -20.96
N SER A 405 -1.17 7.92 -20.95
CA SER A 405 -0.20 7.99 -19.86
C SER A 405 0.18 9.47 -19.65
N THR A 406 -0.55 10.15 -18.79
CA THR A 406 -0.16 11.51 -18.38
C THR A 406 1.10 11.40 -17.55
N PRO A 407 2.15 12.18 -17.86
CA PRO A 407 3.34 12.22 -17.03
C PRO A 407 2.93 12.50 -15.58
N ILE A 408 3.36 11.64 -14.68
CA ILE A 408 3.09 11.87 -13.27
C ILE A 408 4.03 12.95 -12.76
N SER A 409 3.50 13.93 -12.06
CA SER A 409 4.31 14.95 -11.40
C SER A 409 3.76 15.27 -10.02
N LEU A 410 4.65 15.40 -9.05
CA LEU A 410 4.28 15.86 -7.72
C LEU A 410 4.18 17.40 -7.74
N PRO A 411 3.00 17.99 -7.54
CA PRO A 411 2.80 19.44 -7.67
C PRO A 411 3.27 20.20 -6.41
N LEU A 412 4.39 19.78 -5.85
CA LEU A 412 4.97 20.33 -4.62
C LEU A 412 6.39 20.82 -4.89
N SER A 413 6.63 22.11 -4.65
CA SER A 413 7.98 22.69 -4.69
C SER A 413 8.84 22.20 -3.53
N LEU A 414 10.17 22.37 -3.63
CA LEU A 414 11.08 22.04 -2.55
C LEU A 414 10.72 22.75 -1.24
N ASP A 415 10.31 24.02 -1.29
CA ASP A 415 9.91 24.77 -0.09
C ASP A 415 8.70 24.16 0.62
N ILE A 416 7.69 23.73 -0.17
CA ILE A 416 6.50 23.05 0.36
C ILE A 416 6.88 21.70 0.96
N LEU A 417 7.71 20.92 0.27
CA LEU A 417 8.19 19.63 0.78
C LEU A 417 8.98 19.79 2.08
N LEU A 418 9.86 20.81 2.17
CA LEU A 418 10.59 21.14 3.39
C LEU A 418 9.64 21.50 4.53
N SER A 419 8.65 22.34 4.27
CA SER A 419 7.67 22.74 5.29
C SER A 419 6.82 21.58 5.79
N LEU A 420 6.50 20.61 4.92
CA LEU A 420 5.70 19.43 5.26
C LEU A 420 6.51 18.34 6.00
N ARG A 421 7.82 18.27 5.74
CA ARG A 421 8.65 17.13 6.19
C ARG A 421 9.63 17.46 7.29
N ALA A 422 10.10 18.70 7.39
CA ALA A 422 11.06 19.06 8.43
C ALA A 422 10.48 18.82 9.84
N ASP A 423 11.33 18.39 10.76
CA ASP A 423 10.97 18.26 12.15
C ASP A 423 10.81 19.65 12.84
N LYS A 424 10.45 19.64 14.11
CA LYS A 424 10.30 20.87 14.90
C LYS A 424 11.57 21.72 14.98
N ASN A 425 12.74 21.14 14.75
CA ASN A 425 14.04 21.82 14.73
C ASN A 425 14.43 22.25 13.30
N LYS A 426 13.50 22.23 12.35
CA LYS A 426 13.73 22.49 10.93
C LYS A 426 14.83 21.60 10.33
N THR A 427 14.90 20.34 10.74
CA THR A 427 15.87 19.37 10.23
C THR A 427 15.21 18.40 9.26
N VAL A 428 15.91 18.12 8.15
CA VAL A 428 15.53 17.09 7.17
C VAL A 428 16.67 16.11 6.94
N VAL A 429 16.33 14.85 6.69
CA VAL A 429 17.25 13.83 6.21
C VAL A 429 17.15 13.77 4.69
N LEU A 430 18.25 14.01 3.99
CA LEU A 430 18.28 14.10 2.54
C LEU A 430 18.95 12.88 1.92
N ALA A 431 18.26 12.20 1.00
CA ALA A 431 18.86 11.22 0.09
C ALA A 431 18.94 11.79 -1.32
N VAL A 432 20.06 11.58 -2.01
CA VAL A 432 20.26 11.95 -3.41
C VAL A 432 20.53 10.68 -4.20
N VAL A 433 19.63 10.30 -5.12
CA VAL A 433 19.61 8.95 -5.68
C VAL A 433 19.22 8.91 -7.16
N GLY A 434 19.80 7.97 -7.92
CA GLY A 434 19.40 7.60 -9.28
C GLY A 434 18.68 6.25 -9.31
N TYR A 435 18.03 5.95 -10.45
CA TYR A 435 17.12 4.78 -10.61
C TYR A 435 17.79 3.44 -10.32
N SER A 436 19.08 3.29 -10.63
CA SER A 436 19.80 2.04 -10.35
C SER A 436 19.84 1.65 -8.87
N TYR A 437 19.60 2.59 -7.95
CA TYR A 437 19.59 2.36 -6.50
C TYR A 437 18.19 2.34 -5.87
N LYS A 438 17.14 2.22 -6.66
CA LYS A 438 15.74 2.27 -6.19
C LYS A 438 15.40 1.27 -5.08
N GLU A 439 15.92 0.05 -5.14
CA GLU A 439 15.65 -0.96 -4.10
C GLU A 439 16.36 -0.61 -2.79
N MET A 440 17.58 -0.04 -2.87
CA MET A 440 18.28 0.46 -1.68
C MET A 440 17.55 1.65 -1.08
N LEU A 441 17.04 2.57 -1.92
CA LEU A 441 16.17 3.67 -1.47
C LEU A 441 14.98 3.13 -0.69
N MET A 442 14.29 2.12 -1.22
CA MET A 442 13.13 1.55 -0.52
C MET A 442 13.50 0.89 0.80
N SER A 443 14.60 0.12 0.84
CA SER A 443 15.08 -0.47 2.10
C SER A 443 15.47 0.60 3.12
N TRP A 444 16.09 1.69 2.68
CA TRP A 444 16.44 2.84 3.51
C TRP A 444 15.18 3.55 4.04
N VAL A 445 14.18 3.81 3.20
CA VAL A 445 12.88 4.39 3.60
C VAL A 445 12.17 3.48 4.60
N CYS A 446 12.08 2.18 4.33
CA CYS A 446 11.48 1.22 5.25
C CYS A 446 12.17 1.25 6.62
N ARG A 447 13.51 1.35 6.63
CA ARG A 447 14.26 1.43 7.87
C ARG A 447 13.99 2.73 8.64
N LEU A 448 13.93 3.88 7.96
CA LEU A 448 13.56 5.14 8.61
C LEU A 448 12.15 5.10 9.19
N ASN A 449 11.19 4.53 8.46
CA ASN A 449 9.82 4.35 8.95
C ASN A 449 9.79 3.46 10.21
N HIS A 450 10.54 2.36 10.26
CA HIS A 450 10.66 1.52 11.46
C HIS A 450 11.27 2.25 12.66
N LEU A 451 12.13 3.23 12.41
CA LEU A 451 12.70 4.11 13.43
C LEU A 451 11.85 5.33 13.74
N GLN A 452 10.66 5.45 13.11
CA GLN A 452 9.75 6.59 13.23
C GLN A 452 10.38 7.93 12.82
N ILE A 453 11.31 7.88 11.86
CA ILE A 453 11.97 9.05 11.27
C ILE A 453 11.21 9.41 9.99
N SER A 454 10.32 10.36 10.09
CA SER A 454 9.46 10.77 8.98
C SER A 454 9.96 12.02 8.24
N ASN A 455 10.94 12.74 8.78
CA ASN A 455 11.47 14.00 8.26
C ASN A 455 12.56 13.77 7.21
N PHE A 456 12.27 12.99 6.16
CA PHE A 456 13.20 12.76 5.05
C PHE A 456 12.67 13.31 3.72
N LEU A 457 13.59 13.59 2.79
CA LEU A 457 13.35 14.01 1.41
C LEU A 457 14.23 13.23 0.45
N VAL A 458 13.73 13.03 -0.76
CA VAL A 458 14.46 12.37 -1.86
C VAL A 458 14.72 13.39 -2.97
N CYS A 459 15.97 13.58 -3.33
CA CYS A 459 16.38 14.31 -4.52
C CYS A 459 16.61 13.32 -5.66
N ALA A 460 15.77 13.37 -6.68
CA ALA A 460 15.87 12.52 -7.86
C ALA A 460 16.91 13.04 -8.84
N LEU A 461 17.83 12.18 -9.25
CA LEU A 461 18.89 12.49 -10.21
C LEU A 461 18.49 12.22 -11.66
N ASP A 462 17.44 11.44 -11.90
CA ASP A 462 16.88 11.11 -13.21
C ASP A 462 15.36 11.04 -13.15
N ASP A 463 14.73 11.02 -14.34
CA ASP A 463 13.26 10.98 -14.45
C ASP A 463 12.69 9.65 -13.96
N ASP A 464 13.40 8.54 -14.19
CA ASP A 464 12.91 7.20 -13.84
C ASP A 464 12.81 7.04 -12.31
N ILE A 465 13.81 7.53 -11.55
CA ILE A 465 13.74 7.50 -10.07
C ILE A 465 12.70 8.48 -9.54
N TYR A 466 12.50 9.61 -10.22
CA TYR A 466 11.46 10.56 -9.84
C TYR A 466 10.06 9.94 -9.96
N ASP A 467 9.74 9.38 -11.13
CA ASP A 467 8.45 8.74 -11.38
C ASP A 467 8.24 7.52 -10.45
N PHE A 468 9.29 6.71 -10.27
CA PHE A 468 9.26 5.61 -9.32
C PHE A 468 8.97 6.10 -7.89
N SER A 469 9.64 7.15 -7.44
CA SER A 469 9.49 7.67 -6.07
C SER A 469 8.09 8.24 -5.83
N ILE A 470 7.48 8.90 -6.83
CA ILE A 470 6.08 9.35 -6.73
C ILE A 470 5.15 8.14 -6.58
N LEU A 471 5.31 7.12 -7.42
CA LEU A 471 4.48 5.90 -7.35
C LEU A 471 4.68 5.12 -6.04
N GLN A 472 5.82 5.30 -5.36
CA GLN A 472 6.08 4.80 -4.01
C GLN A 472 5.65 5.77 -2.91
N GLY A 473 4.96 6.87 -3.25
CA GLY A 473 4.47 7.85 -2.28
C GLY A 473 5.55 8.56 -1.47
N LEU A 474 6.75 8.73 -2.05
CA LEU A 474 7.87 9.37 -1.37
C LEU A 474 7.87 10.88 -1.58
N PRO A 475 8.36 11.68 -0.61
CA PRO A 475 8.51 13.12 -0.75
C PRO A 475 9.73 13.42 -1.63
N VAL A 476 9.50 13.51 -2.95
CA VAL A 476 10.54 13.60 -3.97
C VAL A 476 10.50 14.90 -4.73
N PHE A 477 11.67 15.43 -5.08
CA PHE A 477 11.83 16.57 -5.99
C PHE A 477 12.95 16.30 -6.99
N LYS A 478 12.88 16.96 -8.17
CA LYS A 478 13.94 16.90 -9.19
C LYS A 478 14.96 17.99 -8.97
N TYR A 479 16.21 17.65 -9.25
CA TYR A 479 17.25 18.69 -9.38
C TYR A 479 17.13 19.39 -10.73
N ALA A 480 16.79 20.69 -10.73
CA ALA A 480 16.42 21.43 -11.93
C ALA A 480 17.56 21.71 -12.94
N ASN A 481 18.82 21.58 -12.53
CA ASN A 481 19.98 22.03 -13.30
C ASN A 481 20.84 20.88 -13.88
N LEU A 482 20.28 19.70 -14.11
CA LEU A 482 20.98 18.65 -14.83
C LEU A 482 20.93 18.95 -16.35
N GLU A 483 21.97 19.60 -16.87
CA GLU A 483 22.11 19.97 -18.28
C GLU A 483 22.24 18.78 -19.25
N THR A 484 22.35 17.56 -18.74
CA THR A 484 22.49 16.36 -19.57
C THR A 484 21.68 15.21 -18.98
N LYS A 485 21.00 14.43 -19.85
CA LYS A 485 20.46 13.11 -19.54
C LYS A 485 21.64 12.17 -19.22
N ILE A 486 22.10 12.19 -17.98
CA ILE A 486 23.14 11.29 -17.53
C ILE A 486 22.46 9.98 -17.16
N SER A 487 22.79 8.91 -17.88
CA SER A 487 22.37 7.55 -17.49
C SER A 487 23.19 7.13 -16.27
N PHE A 488 22.55 7.08 -15.11
CA PHE A 488 23.22 6.73 -13.84
C PHE A 488 23.52 5.23 -13.70
N ASP A 489 23.01 4.40 -14.58
CA ASP A 489 23.25 2.96 -14.57
C ASP A 489 24.73 2.59 -14.75
N ASN A 490 25.50 3.47 -15.40
CA ASN A 490 26.91 3.24 -15.71
C ASN A 490 27.88 4.13 -14.92
N CYS A 491 27.41 4.93 -13.94
CA CYS A 491 28.26 5.79 -13.14
C CYS A 491 28.97 5.02 -12.04
N HIS A 492 30.24 4.69 -12.26
CA HIS A 492 31.10 4.02 -11.26
C HIS A 492 32.11 4.99 -10.65
N PHE A 493 32.56 4.67 -9.45
CA PHE A 493 33.65 5.43 -8.79
C PHE A 493 34.82 5.63 -9.73
N GLY A 494 35.31 6.89 -9.84
CA GLY A 494 36.39 7.27 -10.71
C GLY A 494 36.00 7.71 -12.13
N THR A 495 34.74 7.57 -12.54
CA THR A 495 34.24 8.04 -13.85
C THR A 495 33.84 9.52 -13.80
N GLU A 496 33.86 10.21 -14.94
CA GLU A 496 33.37 11.59 -15.07
C GLU A 496 31.89 11.70 -14.70
N CYS A 497 31.08 10.69 -15.07
CA CYS A 497 29.67 10.57 -14.68
C CYS A 497 29.54 10.59 -13.16
N PHE A 498 30.31 9.77 -12.43
CA PHE A 498 30.29 9.73 -10.97
C PHE A 498 30.68 11.09 -10.35
N GLN A 499 31.71 11.77 -10.91
CA GLN A 499 32.11 13.10 -10.45
C GLN A 499 30.96 14.12 -10.60
N LYS A 500 30.28 14.13 -11.76
CA LYS A 500 29.13 15.02 -11.99
C LYS A 500 27.99 14.77 -11.01
N VAL A 501 27.64 13.49 -10.78
CA VAL A 501 26.57 13.09 -9.84
C VAL A 501 26.85 13.49 -8.40
N THR A 502 28.07 13.20 -7.92
CA THR A 502 28.42 13.50 -6.53
C THR A 502 28.43 15.00 -6.23
N LYS A 503 28.82 15.83 -7.20
CA LYS A 503 28.80 17.31 -7.06
C LYS A 503 27.37 17.89 -6.89
N VAL A 504 26.32 17.14 -7.22
CA VAL A 504 24.94 17.56 -6.99
C VAL A 504 24.60 17.56 -5.50
N LYS A 505 25.15 16.61 -4.71
CA LYS A 505 24.86 16.48 -3.27
C LYS A 505 25.12 17.78 -2.50
N SER A 506 26.33 18.31 -2.58
CA SER A 506 26.68 19.55 -1.86
C SER A 506 25.91 20.78 -2.34
N ARG A 507 25.55 20.84 -3.64
CA ARG A 507 24.72 21.94 -4.18
C ARG A 507 23.30 21.92 -3.60
N ILE A 508 22.68 20.74 -3.51
CA ILE A 508 21.34 20.61 -2.94
C ILE A 508 21.34 20.87 -1.45
N VAL A 509 22.33 20.35 -0.71
CA VAL A 509 22.46 20.65 0.72
C VAL A 509 22.57 22.16 0.93
N LEU A 510 23.44 22.84 0.18
CA LEU A 510 23.59 24.29 0.24
C LEU A 510 22.27 25.03 -0.06
N GLN A 511 21.51 24.57 -1.05
CA GLN A 511 20.19 25.14 -1.37
C GLN A 511 19.23 25.03 -0.20
N ILE A 512 19.14 23.85 0.45
CA ILE A 512 18.25 23.61 1.59
C ILE A 512 18.66 24.42 2.81
N LEU A 513 19.98 24.53 3.07
CA LEU A 513 20.48 25.39 4.16
C LEU A 513 20.13 26.87 3.95
N LYS A 514 20.23 27.37 2.70
CA LYS A 514 19.82 28.75 2.35
C LYS A 514 18.32 29.01 2.54
N LEU A 515 17.49 27.96 2.48
CA LEU A 515 16.07 28.02 2.80
C LEU A 515 15.76 27.96 4.31
N GLY A 516 16.80 27.89 5.16
CA GLY A 516 16.65 27.93 6.62
C GLY A 516 16.41 26.58 7.27
N TYR A 517 16.78 25.47 6.61
CA TYR A 517 16.62 24.10 7.14
C TYR A 517 17.96 23.41 7.35
N ASN A 518 18.12 22.73 8.49
CA ASN A 518 19.25 21.87 8.77
C ASN A 518 19.17 20.58 7.94
N VAL A 519 20.30 20.05 7.54
CA VAL A 519 20.34 18.86 6.67
C VAL A 519 21.24 17.77 7.27
N LEU A 520 20.69 16.56 7.40
CA LEU A 520 21.46 15.34 7.49
C LEU A 520 21.52 14.68 6.11
N MET A 521 22.63 14.80 5.41
CA MET A 521 22.88 14.05 4.19
C MET A 521 23.11 12.58 4.54
N SER A 522 22.38 11.67 3.90
CA SER A 522 22.52 10.22 4.08
C SER A 522 22.42 9.49 2.75
N ASP A 523 23.48 8.76 2.40
CA ASP A 523 23.42 7.83 1.27
C ASP A 523 22.43 6.68 1.57
N VAL A 524 21.80 6.14 0.53
CA VAL A 524 20.76 5.10 0.66
C VAL A 524 21.34 3.70 0.94
N ASP A 525 22.64 3.52 0.87
CA ASP A 525 23.36 2.30 1.26
C ASP A 525 23.83 2.32 2.73
N ILE A 526 23.28 3.24 3.51
CA ILE A 526 23.49 3.33 4.96
C ILE A 526 22.32 2.66 5.68
N TYR A 527 22.63 1.67 6.53
CA TYR A 527 21.65 1.06 7.43
C TYR A 527 21.69 1.74 8.80
N TRP A 528 20.52 2.17 9.28
CA TRP A 528 20.37 2.86 10.56
C TRP A 528 19.94 1.89 11.65
N PHE A 529 20.67 1.83 12.77
CA PHE A 529 20.28 1.03 13.93
C PHE A 529 19.38 1.81 14.88
N LYS A 530 19.65 3.09 15.05
CA LYS A 530 18.91 4.04 15.89
C LYS A 530 18.94 5.44 15.27
N ASN A 531 18.07 6.32 15.76
CA ASN A 531 18.02 7.70 15.29
C ASN A 531 19.25 8.49 15.74
N PRO A 532 20.13 8.99 14.83
CA PRO A 532 21.29 9.75 15.20
C PRO A 532 21.02 11.26 15.38
N LEU A 533 19.86 11.76 14.95
CA LEU A 533 19.57 13.20 14.91
C LEU A 533 19.74 13.89 16.27
N PRO A 534 19.31 13.34 17.40
CA PRO A 534 19.51 13.98 18.71
C PRO A 534 20.98 14.19 19.05
N LEU A 535 21.84 13.22 18.71
CA LEU A 535 23.30 13.34 18.88
C LEU A 535 23.89 14.37 17.93
N LEU A 536 23.54 14.32 16.63
CA LEU A 536 24.14 15.17 15.63
C LEU A 536 23.75 16.65 15.82
N SER A 537 22.53 16.93 16.22
CA SER A 537 22.06 18.29 16.50
C SER A 537 22.66 18.90 17.76
N SER A 538 23.22 18.09 18.67
CA SER A 538 23.84 18.58 19.92
C SER A 538 25.17 19.27 19.74
N PHE A 539 25.82 19.13 18.56
CA PHE A 539 27.08 19.81 18.27
C PHE A 539 26.94 21.31 18.08
N GLY A 540 25.72 21.79 17.81
CA GLY A 540 25.44 23.23 17.71
C GLY A 540 25.83 23.86 16.35
N PRO A 541 25.62 25.17 16.22
CA PRO A 541 25.91 25.94 15.01
C PRO A 541 27.41 26.07 14.76
N ALA A 542 27.78 26.40 13.54
CA ALA A 542 29.17 26.53 13.07
C ALA A 542 29.98 25.22 13.22
N VAL A 543 29.30 24.05 13.33
CA VAL A 543 29.92 22.72 13.35
C VAL A 543 29.29 21.86 12.28
N LEU A 544 30.11 21.37 11.35
CA LEU A 544 29.71 20.32 10.41
C LEU A 544 30.21 18.99 10.95
N VAL A 545 29.27 18.05 11.15
CA VAL A 545 29.57 16.74 11.71
C VAL A 545 29.58 15.72 10.58
N ALA A 546 30.65 14.97 10.38
CA ALA A 546 30.80 14.06 9.26
C ALA A 546 31.29 12.67 9.67
N GLN A 547 30.85 11.64 8.96
CA GLN A 547 31.42 10.30 9.08
C GLN A 547 32.87 10.31 8.57
N SER A 548 33.73 9.56 9.25
CA SER A 548 35.09 9.30 8.76
C SER A 548 35.12 8.15 7.77
N ASP A 549 35.86 8.30 6.71
CA ASP A 549 36.17 7.22 5.76
C ASP A 549 37.45 6.45 6.12
N GLU A 550 37.94 6.61 7.35
CA GLU A 550 39.11 5.91 7.87
C GLU A 550 38.83 4.39 7.99
N TYR A 551 39.82 3.61 7.63
CA TYR A 551 39.78 2.14 7.66
C TYR A 551 40.46 1.52 8.86
N LYS A 552 41.25 2.31 9.60
CA LYS A 552 41.92 1.88 10.83
C LYS A 552 41.06 2.13 12.04
N LEU A 553 41.05 1.20 13.01
CA LEU A 553 40.26 1.33 14.24
C LEU A 553 40.93 2.25 15.27
N THR A 554 42.22 2.49 15.16
CA THR A 554 43.02 3.31 16.07
C THR A 554 43.76 4.42 15.31
N GLY A 555 44.18 5.49 16.01
CA GLY A 555 44.89 6.62 15.47
C GLY A 555 43.98 7.73 14.92
N PRO A 556 44.51 8.74 14.24
CA PRO A 556 43.73 9.88 13.74
C PRO A 556 42.64 9.46 12.76
N ILE A 557 41.45 10.07 12.87
CA ILE A 557 40.32 9.78 11.98
C ILE A 557 40.07 10.85 10.92
N ASN A 558 40.73 11.99 11.02
CA ASN A 558 40.62 13.09 10.08
C ASN A 558 41.83 13.20 9.14
N LEU A 559 42.41 12.07 8.75
CA LEU A 559 43.49 12.01 7.76
C LEU A 559 43.05 12.60 6.41
N PRO A 560 44.00 13.08 5.57
CA PRO A 560 43.66 13.65 4.26
C PRO A 560 42.73 12.80 3.46
N ARG A 561 41.65 13.43 2.95
CA ARG A 561 40.60 12.81 2.13
C ARG A 561 39.87 11.64 2.81
N ARG A 562 39.78 11.66 4.15
CA ARG A 562 39.05 10.69 4.95
C ARG A 562 37.69 11.18 5.45
N LEU A 563 37.25 12.37 5.03
CA LEU A 563 35.87 12.81 5.22
C LEU A 563 34.94 11.98 4.30
N ASN A 564 33.83 11.46 4.81
CA ASN A 564 32.84 10.80 4.01
C ASN A 564 31.66 11.74 3.73
N SER A 565 31.47 12.11 2.46
CA SER A 565 30.36 12.98 2.03
C SER A 565 29.02 12.28 1.88
N GLY A 566 28.94 10.97 2.14
CA GLY A 566 27.70 10.19 2.15
C GLY A 566 26.92 10.24 3.45
N PHE A 567 27.56 10.73 4.55
CA PHE A 567 26.88 10.91 5.83
C PHE A 567 27.47 12.08 6.60
N TYR A 568 26.76 13.21 6.61
CA TYR A 568 27.15 14.39 7.38
C TYR A 568 25.93 15.25 7.75
N TYR A 569 26.08 15.97 8.87
CA TYR A 569 25.05 16.88 9.38
C TYR A 569 25.54 18.32 9.31
N ALA A 570 24.72 19.22 8.78
CA ALA A 570 25.02 20.63 8.58
C ALA A 570 23.89 21.50 9.13
N HIS A 571 24.22 22.48 9.95
CA HIS A 571 23.29 23.50 10.43
C HIS A 571 23.06 24.58 9.38
N SER A 572 21.84 25.14 9.34
CA SER A 572 21.53 26.32 8.55
C SER A 572 21.94 27.58 9.30
N ASP A 573 23.23 27.85 9.31
CA ASP A 573 23.81 29.05 9.86
C ASP A 573 24.77 29.71 8.84
N PHE A 574 25.10 30.97 9.06
CA PHE A 574 25.93 31.77 8.15
C PHE A 574 27.29 31.12 7.90
N THR A 575 27.95 30.64 8.94
CA THR A 575 29.26 30.00 8.88
C THR A 575 29.27 28.75 8.02
N THR A 576 28.29 27.86 8.29
CA THR A 576 28.13 26.60 7.55
C THR A 576 27.78 26.85 6.08
N ILE A 577 26.88 27.79 5.81
CA ILE A 577 26.49 28.16 4.43
C ILE A 577 27.73 28.71 3.68
N ALA A 578 28.48 29.63 4.27
CA ALA A 578 29.67 30.21 3.64
C ALA A 578 30.76 29.15 3.34
N ALA A 579 30.95 28.21 4.27
CA ALA A 579 31.89 27.10 4.07
C ALA A 579 31.47 26.16 2.94
N LEU A 580 30.17 25.79 2.87
CA LEU A 580 29.64 24.95 1.81
C LEU A 580 29.62 25.66 0.44
N GLU A 581 29.47 26.99 0.38
CA GLU A 581 29.66 27.75 -0.85
C GLU A 581 31.10 27.58 -1.41
N LYS A 582 32.08 27.57 -0.53
CA LYS A 582 33.49 27.29 -0.93
C LYS A 582 33.63 25.86 -1.45
N VAL A 583 33.03 24.86 -0.77
CA VAL A 583 33.04 23.45 -1.22
C VAL A 583 32.45 23.34 -2.62
N VAL A 584 31.27 23.91 -2.83
CA VAL A 584 30.58 23.89 -4.14
C VAL A 584 31.41 24.57 -5.22
N LYS A 585 32.01 25.72 -4.91
CA LYS A 585 32.90 26.45 -5.84
C LYS A 585 34.17 25.64 -6.17
N HIS A 586 34.79 25.03 -5.16
CA HIS A 586 35.99 24.20 -5.36
C HIS A 586 35.65 22.97 -6.20
N ALA A 587 34.57 22.26 -5.88
CA ALA A 587 34.11 21.09 -6.63
C ALA A 587 33.76 21.43 -8.09
N ALA A 588 33.20 22.61 -8.37
CA ALA A 588 32.91 23.07 -9.73
C ALA A 588 34.18 23.30 -10.57
N ASN A 589 35.23 23.83 -9.96
CA ASN A 589 36.44 24.25 -10.63
C ASN A 589 37.56 23.19 -10.60
N SER A 590 37.39 22.09 -9.86
CA SER A 590 38.36 21.01 -9.76
C SER A 590 37.94 19.77 -10.54
N ASN A 591 38.89 18.95 -10.94
CA ASN A 591 38.67 17.64 -11.53
C ASN A 591 38.43 16.56 -10.46
N LEU A 592 38.27 16.94 -9.21
CA LEU A 592 38.00 16.04 -8.09
C LEU A 592 36.51 15.69 -8.03
N SER A 593 36.20 14.52 -7.52
CA SER A 593 34.85 14.21 -7.07
C SER A 593 34.49 15.03 -5.81
N GLU A 594 33.21 15.00 -5.39
CA GLU A 594 32.78 15.83 -4.27
C GLU A 594 33.53 15.54 -2.97
N GLN A 595 33.75 14.30 -2.60
CA GLN A 595 34.34 13.93 -1.29
C GLN A 595 35.75 14.45 -1.09
N PRO A 596 36.69 14.29 -2.03
CA PRO A 596 37.99 14.95 -1.93
C PRO A 596 37.91 16.48 -1.90
N SER A 597 37.04 17.09 -2.73
CA SER A 597 36.82 18.54 -2.72
C SER A 597 36.31 19.03 -1.38
N PHE A 598 35.46 18.28 -0.74
CA PHE A 598 34.89 18.56 0.58
C PHE A 598 36.01 18.63 1.63
N TYR A 599 36.85 17.59 1.68
CA TYR A 599 37.97 17.54 2.62
C TYR A 599 38.99 18.64 2.35
N ASP A 600 39.48 18.79 1.12
CA ASP A 600 40.53 19.74 0.75
C ASP A 600 40.10 21.20 1.03
N THR A 601 38.80 21.50 0.86
CA THR A 601 38.26 22.84 1.16
C THR A 601 38.17 23.10 2.66
N LEU A 602 37.68 22.14 3.45
CA LEU A 602 37.33 22.36 4.86
C LEU A 602 38.50 22.04 5.82
N CYS A 603 39.27 20.98 5.53
CA CYS A 603 40.41 20.55 6.36
C CYS A 603 41.76 20.96 5.78
N GLY A 604 41.78 21.56 4.59
CA GLY A 604 42.96 21.93 3.88
C GLY A 604 43.61 20.77 3.12
N GLU A 605 44.27 21.10 2.00
CA GLU A 605 45.04 20.12 1.22
C GLU A 605 46.13 19.50 2.11
N GLY A 606 46.18 18.16 2.21
CA GLY A 606 47.05 17.49 3.16
C GLY A 606 46.62 17.53 4.62
N GLY A 607 45.51 18.14 4.96
CA GLY A 607 44.95 18.18 6.31
C GLY A 607 45.65 19.17 7.25
N TYR A 608 46.27 20.24 6.71
CA TYR A 608 47.00 21.20 7.53
C TYR A 608 46.11 22.09 8.43
N ASN A 609 44.81 22.15 8.18
CA ASN A 609 43.83 22.83 9.03
C ASN A 609 43.31 21.94 10.17
N ARG A 610 43.92 20.83 10.42
CA ARG A 610 43.54 19.90 11.50
C ARG A 610 43.84 20.52 12.86
N ILE A 611 42.89 20.47 13.79
CA ILE A 611 43.06 20.91 15.19
C ILE A 611 43.56 19.74 16.05
N ASP A 612 42.94 18.60 15.93
CA ASP A 612 43.24 17.38 16.65
C ASP A 612 42.95 16.12 15.80
N ASP A 613 42.94 14.95 16.42
CA ASP A 613 42.70 13.68 15.73
C ASP A 613 41.29 13.52 15.20
N SER A 614 40.35 14.33 15.65
CA SER A 614 38.90 14.21 15.33
C SER A 614 38.33 15.48 14.70
N SER A 615 39.07 16.56 14.53
CA SER A 615 38.51 17.82 14.05
C SER A 615 39.45 18.64 13.15
N CYS A 616 38.82 19.47 12.31
CA CYS A 616 39.46 20.48 11.47
C CYS A 616 38.76 21.83 11.68
N LEU A 617 39.48 22.93 11.43
CA LEU A 617 38.92 24.28 11.38
C LEU A 617 39.11 24.88 10.00
N GLU A 618 38.04 25.29 9.34
CA GLU A 618 38.14 26.10 8.12
C GLU A 618 38.41 27.56 8.52
N PRO A 619 39.61 28.10 8.21
CA PRO A 619 40.06 29.32 8.86
C PRO A 619 39.36 30.60 8.39
N GLN A 620 38.77 30.63 7.20
CA GLN A 620 38.13 31.83 6.67
C GLN A 620 36.68 32.00 7.15
N THR A 621 35.99 30.91 7.39
CA THR A 621 34.60 30.92 7.86
C THR A 621 34.47 30.59 9.35
N ASN A 622 35.54 30.08 9.98
CA ASN A 622 35.56 29.55 11.33
C ASN A 622 34.60 28.34 11.53
N LEU A 623 34.37 27.57 10.45
CA LEU A 623 33.60 26.32 10.55
C LEU A 623 34.47 25.23 11.15
N THR A 624 34.00 24.60 12.20
CA THR A 624 34.61 23.37 12.73
C THR A 624 34.04 22.17 12.00
N VAL A 625 34.89 21.28 11.53
CA VAL A 625 34.48 19.95 11.03
C VAL A 625 34.80 18.93 12.10
N GLN A 626 33.75 18.26 12.62
CA GLN A 626 33.90 17.23 13.63
C GLN A 626 33.69 15.85 13.00
N PHE A 627 34.65 14.95 13.12
CA PHE A 627 34.54 13.58 12.67
C PHE A 627 33.87 12.72 13.73
N LEU A 628 32.88 11.93 13.31
CA LEU A 628 32.15 11.01 14.15
C LEU A 628 33.01 9.81 14.58
N ASP A 629 32.72 9.28 15.77
CA ASP A 629 33.36 8.06 16.28
C ASP A 629 33.14 6.91 15.31
N ARG A 630 34.22 6.32 14.83
CA ARG A 630 34.21 5.26 13.82
C ARG A 630 33.62 3.93 14.32
N ASN A 631 33.59 3.70 15.65
CA ASN A 631 32.96 2.53 16.22
C ASN A 631 31.43 2.65 16.28
N LEU A 632 30.94 3.88 16.48
CA LEU A 632 29.51 4.19 16.49
C LEU A 632 28.95 4.46 15.07
N PHE A 633 29.82 4.89 14.14
CA PHE A 633 29.50 5.19 12.77
C PHE A 633 30.42 4.46 11.78
N PRO A 634 30.47 3.11 11.81
CA PRO A 634 31.39 2.34 10.98
C PRO A 634 31.07 2.47 9.49
N ASN A 635 32.13 2.43 8.67
CA ASN A 635 32.07 2.42 7.23
C ASN A 635 32.33 1.01 6.63
N GLY A 636 32.31 0.90 5.31
CA GLY A 636 32.49 -0.36 4.59
C GLY A 636 33.88 -0.96 4.59
N ALA A 637 34.88 -0.25 5.11
CA ALA A 637 36.27 -0.71 5.18
C ALA A 637 36.56 -1.60 6.40
N TYR A 638 35.65 -1.64 7.39
CA TYR A 638 35.85 -2.42 8.61
C TYR A 638 35.57 -3.91 8.37
N LYS A 639 36.58 -4.61 7.84
CA LYS A 639 36.47 -6.01 7.40
C LYS A 639 35.97 -6.93 8.49
N ASP A 640 36.51 -6.82 9.70
CA ASP A 640 36.13 -7.69 10.84
C ASP A 640 34.64 -7.59 11.16
N LEU A 641 34.07 -6.40 11.06
CA LEU A 641 32.65 -6.19 11.28
C LEU A 641 31.80 -6.78 10.15
N TRP A 642 32.19 -6.54 8.89
CA TRP A 642 31.46 -7.05 7.72
C TRP A 642 31.64 -8.56 7.49
N GLN A 643 32.64 -9.19 8.11
CA GLN A 643 32.88 -10.64 8.06
C GLN A 643 32.29 -11.36 9.29
N ALA A 644 31.69 -10.65 10.23
CA ALA A 644 31.00 -11.27 11.37
C ALA A 644 29.87 -12.16 10.87
N SER A 645 29.64 -13.28 11.55
CA SER A 645 28.54 -14.22 11.22
C SER A 645 27.15 -13.56 11.27
N ASN A 646 26.98 -12.56 12.11
CA ASN A 646 25.79 -11.72 12.22
C ASN A 646 26.21 -10.26 12.37
N VAL A 647 26.33 -9.55 11.25
CA VAL A 647 26.73 -8.13 11.20
C VAL A 647 25.77 -7.24 11.97
N LYS A 648 24.44 -7.50 11.83
CA LYS A 648 23.41 -6.71 12.51
C LYS A 648 23.57 -6.77 14.02
N GLU A 649 23.76 -7.95 14.57
CA GLU A 649 23.93 -8.15 16.02
C GLU A 649 25.27 -7.60 16.51
N ALA A 650 26.35 -7.80 15.77
CA ALA A 650 27.65 -7.24 16.10
C ALA A 650 27.59 -5.71 16.20
N CYS A 651 26.90 -5.04 15.29
CA CYS A 651 26.67 -3.59 15.36
C CYS A 651 25.77 -3.19 16.55
N LEU A 652 24.73 -3.95 16.83
CA LEU A 652 23.85 -3.68 17.99
C LEU A 652 24.63 -3.77 19.31
N MET A 653 25.47 -4.80 19.47
CA MET A 653 26.32 -4.94 20.67
C MET A 653 27.36 -3.84 20.81
N LYS A 654 27.91 -3.33 19.69
CA LYS A 654 28.82 -2.18 19.68
C LYS A 654 28.11 -0.84 19.91
N GLY A 655 26.77 -0.81 19.87
CA GLY A 655 25.98 0.40 20.01
C GLY A 655 26.00 1.31 18.77
N CYS A 656 26.28 0.77 17.58
CA CYS A 656 26.28 1.53 16.34
C CYS A 656 25.01 2.37 16.16
N PHE A 657 25.16 3.59 15.64
CA PHE A 657 24.06 4.39 15.13
C PHE A 657 23.70 4.01 13.70
N ILE A 658 24.73 3.84 12.86
CA ILE A 658 24.58 3.45 11.47
C ILE A 658 25.70 2.47 11.09
N ILE A 659 25.55 1.82 9.93
CA ILE A 659 26.67 1.20 9.22
C ILE A 659 26.57 1.56 7.74
N HIS A 660 27.67 2.02 7.15
CA HIS A 660 27.71 2.47 5.78
C HIS A 660 28.27 1.38 4.85
N ASN A 661 27.51 0.98 3.86
CA ASN A 661 27.86 -0.07 2.89
C ASN A 661 28.71 0.49 1.72
N ASN A 662 29.66 1.41 2.01
CA ASN A 662 30.63 1.93 1.06
C ASN A 662 31.87 1.00 0.95
N TRP A 663 32.99 1.45 0.36
CA TRP A 663 34.20 0.64 0.11
C TRP A 663 33.96 -0.65 -0.68
N ILE A 664 32.86 -0.69 -1.43
CA ILE A 664 32.52 -1.74 -2.37
C ILE A 664 31.84 -1.12 -3.59
N SER A 665 32.29 -1.48 -4.78
CA SER A 665 31.85 -0.86 -6.01
C SER A 665 30.75 -1.65 -6.70
N GLY A 666 29.72 -0.93 -7.14
CA GLY A 666 28.61 -1.47 -7.90
C GLY A 666 27.44 -1.97 -7.04
N ARG A 667 26.23 -1.68 -7.55
CA ARG A 667 24.94 -2.00 -6.88
C ARG A 667 24.84 -3.47 -6.49
N ARG A 668 25.15 -4.39 -7.41
CA ARG A 668 25.00 -5.83 -7.19
C ARG A 668 25.82 -6.29 -5.97
N LYS A 669 27.10 -5.93 -5.91
CA LYS A 669 27.96 -6.28 -4.78
C LYS A 669 27.50 -5.67 -3.46
N LYS A 670 26.94 -4.45 -3.50
CA LYS A 670 26.36 -3.82 -2.32
C LYS A 670 25.16 -4.60 -1.80
N LEU A 671 24.25 -5.06 -2.68
CA LEU A 671 23.12 -5.92 -2.32
C LEU A 671 23.60 -7.28 -1.78
N GLU A 672 24.54 -7.94 -2.47
CA GLU A 672 25.12 -9.22 -2.07
C GLU A 672 25.81 -9.17 -0.68
N ARG A 673 26.26 -7.98 -0.25
CA ARG A 673 26.79 -7.77 1.10
C ARG A 673 25.70 -7.41 2.10
N GLN A 674 24.81 -6.51 1.79
CA GLN A 674 23.85 -5.92 2.73
C GLN A 674 22.72 -6.87 3.10
N VAL A 675 22.14 -7.58 2.12
CA VAL A 675 20.98 -8.44 2.36
C VAL A 675 21.30 -9.65 3.24
N PRO A 676 22.37 -10.44 2.98
CA PRO A 676 22.72 -11.57 3.86
C PRO A 676 23.17 -11.12 5.25
N SER A 677 23.67 -9.87 5.38
CA SER A 677 24.06 -9.30 6.67
C SER A 677 22.87 -8.94 7.56
N GLY A 678 21.62 -9.18 7.13
CA GLY A 678 20.42 -8.81 7.88
C GLY A 678 20.14 -7.29 7.92
N LEU A 679 20.79 -6.53 7.04
CA LEU A 679 20.72 -5.06 6.96
C LEU A 679 19.77 -4.59 5.84
N TRP A 680 18.66 -5.29 5.67
CA TRP A 680 17.70 -5.05 4.60
C TRP A 680 16.27 -5.07 5.14
N GLU A 681 15.43 -4.12 4.71
CA GLU A 681 14.09 -3.91 5.28
C GLU A 681 12.97 -3.89 4.22
N TYR A 682 13.27 -4.23 2.96
CA TYR A 682 12.32 -4.16 1.84
C TYR A 682 12.20 -5.50 1.13
N ASP A 683 10.97 -6.00 0.96
CA ASP A 683 10.71 -7.17 0.15
C ASP A 683 10.55 -6.79 -1.34
N MET A 684 11.53 -7.16 -2.13
CA MET A 684 11.53 -6.86 -3.57
C MET A 684 10.45 -7.64 -4.34
N SER A 685 9.97 -8.76 -3.80
CA SER A 685 8.95 -9.60 -4.44
C SER A 685 7.54 -9.04 -4.26
N THR A 686 7.22 -8.59 -3.06
CA THR A 686 5.90 -8.01 -2.72
C THR A 686 5.88 -6.49 -2.79
N ARG A 687 7.05 -5.85 -2.91
CA ARG A 687 7.24 -4.40 -2.93
C ARG A 687 6.73 -3.69 -1.66
N MET A 688 6.92 -4.33 -0.53
CA MET A 688 6.52 -3.84 0.79
C MET A 688 7.70 -3.76 1.74
N CYS A 689 7.60 -2.90 2.74
CA CYS A 689 8.51 -2.97 3.88
C CYS A 689 8.28 -4.25 4.69
N PHE A 690 9.34 -4.84 5.25
CA PHE A 690 9.17 -5.93 6.19
C PHE A 690 8.47 -5.43 7.45
N GLN A 691 7.38 -6.09 7.82
CA GLN A 691 6.58 -5.77 8.99
C GLN A 691 6.59 -6.92 9.99
N MET A 692 6.33 -6.62 11.27
CA MET A 692 6.32 -7.64 12.33
C MET A 692 5.24 -8.71 12.15
N TRP A 693 4.14 -8.36 11.48
CA TRP A 693 3.04 -9.27 11.18
C TRP A 693 3.28 -10.14 9.93
N HIS A 694 4.35 -9.92 9.14
CA HIS A 694 4.74 -10.82 8.07
C HIS A 694 5.19 -12.18 8.63
N LYS A 695 4.48 -13.24 8.27
CA LYS A 695 4.79 -14.61 8.75
C LYS A 695 6.03 -15.21 8.09
N THR A 696 6.47 -14.68 6.96
CA THR A 696 7.61 -15.21 6.18
C THR A 696 8.64 -14.11 5.93
N LYS A 697 9.81 -14.28 6.53
CA LYS A 697 11.00 -13.57 6.08
C LYS A 697 11.54 -14.31 4.86
N VAL A 698 11.00 -14.04 3.70
CA VAL A 698 11.51 -14.64 2.46
C VAL A 698 12.53 -13.66 1.88
N VAL A 699 13.78 -14.03 2.01
CA VAL A 699 14.89 -13.34 1.35
C VAL A 699 15.22 -14.14 0.11
N TYR A 700 14.91 -13.63 -1.07
CA TYR A 700 15.29 -14.25 -2.33
C TYR A 700 16.18 -13.33 -3.15
N PHE A 701 17.19 -13.92 -3.74
CA PHE A 701 18.07 -13.37 -4.76
C PHE A 701 17.68 -13.87 -6.14
#